data_4ee06276e2cf718d3408ce25aad762f6
#
_entry.id   4ee06276e2cf718d3408ce25aad762f6
#
_cell.length_a   1.000
_cell.length_b   1.000
_cell.length_c   1.000
_cell.angle_alpha   90.00
_cell.angle_beta   90.00
_cell.angle_gamma   90.00
#
_symmetry.space_group_name_H-M   'P 1'
#
loop_
_entity.id
_entity.type
_entity.pdbx_description
1 polymer ?
#
loop_
_entity_poly.entity_id
_entity_poly.type
_entity_poly.pdbx_seq_one_letter_code
_entity_poly.pdbx_strand_id
1 'polypeptide(L)'
;MFNHYYNYLLISLDAKKAFDSVSHDYIREALRAYGFGDKFIKYFNTLYKGLSVKVLVNGFFSEKINIERGVKQGDALSCSLFILCMDPLIRNLNENRKIEPITFKSKLTNTVVKHKASGYADDIAIVCKNNLESVQEVFFEYERLTRKSGLELNADKTEILRIGHLNEKKVKLSISYMGKAYEIRNVDQMKICGLYFCNDPVVEYDHNILSKVEKFELQLKKWMCRNLTIEGKILIIKTYGLSQLIYNLQCYGILQKELVLVERLIFKFVWSKDWSKLHVCERIKRSVLKAEYEEGGLKAPDIECLDRSLKLKQFLRASKSGHVIASFQAYSSEKLGYDEVINQDYHNLTQDDWVLKVGQETINILSDHARSVVYGGIEIAETSTIAINTVGSIYIPDYLKRKGKLLANCVFNKFKEEGLENLKDLTLELEVTRDRKRYKLLQFIESSFEPNLIEVAKNFSDDVNTELLALTHFYIGNDTFVPVHDITVKQLQSVLKSALSKTSKTEFESKLQISNFDPDCIMKVRKQISNVKLRNIFYRLINNDFFTKSKMLKFKMTNSAECDRCGAEESTKHLLWECPFSQLAWIHLNDILEERNLGLDKIVSYENIFDFGGTACATLVKLKIINEFIQIERPKHLLKSKILTLINLLMNTEKYIAIKNQTVEKFEERWKPFL
;
A
#
# COMPACT_ATOMS: atom_id res chain seq x y z
N MET A 1 24.42 8.13 -9.93
CA MET A 1 24.68 6.88 -10.65
C MET A 1 25.18 7.08 -12.09
N PHE A 2 24.93 8.19 -12.69
CA PHE A 2 25.51 8.52 -13.98
C PHE A 2 26.88 9.15 -13.75
N ASN A 3 27.96 8.32 -13.89
CA ASN A 3 29.32 8.80 -13.84
C ASN A 3 29.51 9.94 -14.84
N HIS A 4 30.33 10.90 -14.54
CA HIS A 4 30.66 12.19 -15.14
C HIS A 4 30.89 12.26 -16.69
N TYR A 5 30.51 11.23 -17.45
CA TYR A 5 30.82 11.13 -18.90
C TYR A 5 29.62 10.94 -19.82
N TYR A 6 28.37 10.94 -19.31
CA TYR A 6 27.22 10.69 -20.16
C TYR A 6 26.50 11.99 -20.53
N ASN A 7 26.35 12.23 -21.82
CA ASN A 7 25.62 13.35 -22.40
C ASN A 7 24.41 12.83 -23.17
N TYR A 8 23.26 12.72 -22.47
CA TYR A 8 22.00 12.25 -23.05
C TYR A 8 20.92 13.31 -22.96
N LEU A 9 19.92 13.15 -23.79
CA LEU A 9 18.70 13.95 -23.79
C LEU A 9 17.50 13.08 -23.43
N LEU A 10 16.65 13.59 -22.57
CA LEU A 10 15.29 13.12 -22.37
C LEU A 10 14.37 14.05 -23.17
N ILE A 11 13.64 13.48 -24.15
CA ILE A 11 12.74 14.21 -25.02
C ILE A 11 11.33 13.79 -24.68
N SER A 12 10.44 14.74 -24.41
CA SER A 12 9.01 14.52 -24.27
C SER A 12 8.30 15.00 -25.54
N LEU A 13 7.65 14.09 -26.27
CA LEU A 13 6.86 14.42 -27.44
C LEU A 13 5.39 14.56 -27.07
N ASP A 14 4.76 15.68 -27.41
CA ASP A 14 3.33 15.95 -27.18
C ASP A 14 2.56 15.92 -28.51
N ALA A 15 1.50 15.14 -28.59
CA ALA A 15 0.64 15.08 -29.77
C ALA A 15 -0.50 16.12 -29.69
N LYS A 16 -0.77 16.83 -30.77
CA LYS A 16 -1.91 17.77 -30.83
C LYS A 16 -3.22 17.00 -30.81
N LYS A 17 -4.02 17.17 -29.73
CA LYS A 17 -5.34 16.55 -29.58
C LYS A 17 -5.33 15.06 -29.95
N ALA A 18 -4.39 14.32 -29.39
CA ALA A 18 -4.04 12.95 -29.75
C ALA A 18 -5.26 12.04 -30.02
N PHE A 19 -6.15 11.92 -29.03
CA PHE A 19 -7.35 11.08 -29.15
C PHE A 19 -8.38 11.58 -30.18
N ASP A 20 -8.40 12.86 -30.48
CA ASP A 20 -9.37 13.47 -31.41
C ASP A 20 -8.85 13.54 -32.84
N SER A 21 -7.55 13.25 -33.13
CA SER A 21 -6.90 13.56 -34.40
C SER A 21 -6.59 12.34 -35.24
N VAL A 22 -6.52 11.12 -34.67
CA VAL A 22 -6.14 9.92 -35.40
C VAL A 22 -7.16 9.58 -36.50
N SER A 23 -6.69 9.37 -37.74
CA SER A 23 -7.53 9.01 -38.89
C SER A 23 -8.18 7.63 -38.70
N HIS A 24 -9.48 7.52 -38.99
CA HIS A 24 -10.17 6.22 -39.01
C HIS A 24 -9.60 5.25 -40.05
N ASP A 25 -9.08 5.76 -41.17
CA ASP A 25 -8.41 4.95 -42.18
C ASP A 25 -7.13 4.33 -41.63
N TYR A 26 -6.32 5.13 -40.95
CA TYR A 26 -5.11 4.64 -40.31
C TYR A 26 -5.41 3.60 -39.19
N ILE A 27 -6.47 3.81 -38.40
CA ILE A 27 -6.88 2.81 -37.41
C ILE A 27 -7.20 1.48 -38.11
N ARG A 28 -7.94 1.51 -39.23
CA ARG A 28 -8.24 0.28 -40.02
C ARG A 28 -7.00 -0.40 -40.56
N GLU A 29 -6.05 0.36 -41.07
CA GLU A 29 -4.77 -0.18 -41.55
C GLU A 29 -3.96 -0.80 -40.43
N ALA A 30 -3.86 -0.14 -39.27
CA ALA A 30 -3.21 -0.66 -38.08
C ALA A 30 -3.85 -1.97 -37.63
N LEU A 31 -5.19 -2.01 -37.49
CA LEU A 31 -5.89 -3.23 -37.13
C LEU A 31 -5.60 -4.40 -38.09
N ARG A 32 -5.58 -4.18 -39.38
CA ARG A 32 -5.20 -5.21 -40.34
C ARG A 32 -3.75 -5.66 -40.20
N ALA A 33 -2.83 -4.72 -39.99
CA ALA A 33 -1.42 -5.01 -39.79
C ALA A 33 -1.16 -5.85 -38.55
N TYR A 34 -1.97 -5.68 -37.48
CA TYR A 34 -1.96 -6.50 -36.29
C TYR A 34 -2.72 -7.82 -36.42
N GLY A 35 -3.26 -8.16 -37.61
CA GLY A 35 -3.93 -9.44 -37.85
C GLY A 35 -5.37 -9.53 -37.36
N PHE A 36 -6.04 -8.40 -37.06
CA PHE A 36 -7.46 -8.43 -36.77
C PHE A 36 -8.27 -8.85 -38.00
N GLY A 37 -9.09 -9.89 -37.83
CA GLY A 37 -9.89 -10.43 -38.91
C GLY A 37 -11.02 -9.52 -39.42
N ASP A 38 -11.58 -9.81 -40.60
CA ASP A 38 -12.62 -8.99 -41.27
C ASP A 38 -13.87 -8.76 -40.38
N LYS A 39 -14.24 -9.71 -39.54
CA LYS A 39 -15.36 -9.54 -38.60
C LYS A 39 -15.12 -8.36 -37.64
N PHE A 40 -13.92 -8.24 -37.10
CA PHE A 40 -13.57 -7.14 -36.22
C PHE A 40 -13.48 -5.81 -36.99
N ILE A 41 -12.91 -5.81 -38.15
CA ILE A 41 -12.86 -4.61 -39.00
C ILE A 41 -14.27 -4.14 -39.37
N LYS A 42 -15.19 -5.06 -39.69
CA LYS A 42 -16.59 -4.73 -39.95
C LYS A 42 -17.27 -4.14 -38.69
N TYR A 43 -16.99 -4.71 -37.54
CA TYR A 43 -17.48 -4.19 -36.25
C TYR A 43 -16.97 -2.77 -36.00
N PHE A 44 -15.66 -2.54 -36.13
CA PHE A 44 -15.06 -1.20 -36.04
C PHE A 44 -15.74 -0.21 -36.97
N ASN A 45 -15.91 -0.57 -38.27
CA ASN A 45 -16.58 0.27 -39.24
C ASN A 45 -18.02 0.63 -38.82
N THR A 46 -18.75 -0.32 -38.26
CA THR A 46 -20.11 -0.06 -37.76
C THR A 46 -20.14 0.94 -36.62
N LEU A 47 -19.18 0.84 -35.69
CA LEU A 47 -19.08 1.75 -34.55
C LEU A 47 -18.65 3.17 -34.91
N TYR A 48 -17.85 3.33 -35.98
CA TYR A 48 -17.23 4.61 -36.35
C TYR A 48 -17.84 5.25 -37.61
N LYS A 49 -18.69 4.54 -38.34
CA LYS A 49 -19.39 5.10 -39.54
C LYS A 49 -20.51 6.04 -39.11
N GLY A 50 -20.50 7.27 -39.64
CA GLY A 50 -21.55 8.25 -39.40
C GLY A 50 -21.61 8.75 -37.92
N LEU A 51 -20.48 8.72 -37.26
CA LEU A 51 -20.32 9.24 -35.90
C LEU A 51 -20.65 10.72 -35.85
N SER A 52 -21.41 11.10 -34.86
CA SER A 52 -21.75 12.50 -34.63
C SER A 52 -21.97 12.79 -33.14
N VAL A 53 -21.80 14.04 -32.79
CA VAL A 53 -21.98 14.56 -31.45
C VAL A 53 -22.92 15.78 -31.47
N LYS A 54 -23.64 15.99 -30.39
CA LYS A 54 -24.35 17.25 -30.11
C LYS A 54 -23.86 17.79 -28.78
N VAL A 55 -23.63 19.08 -28.70
CA VAL A 55 -23.20 19.75 -27.47
C VAL A 55 -24.46 20.14 -26.68
N LEU A 56 -24.50 19.76 -25.40
CA LEU A 56 -25.59 20.15 -24.49
C LEU A 56 -25.16 21.36 -23.65
N VAL A 57 -25.85 22.49 -23.82
CA VAL A 57 -25.62 23.71 -23.04
C VAL A 57 -26.93 24.16 -22.44
N ASN A 58 -27.00 24.27 -21.14
CA ASN A 58 -28.21 24.71 -20.40
C ASN A 58 -29.50 23.99 -20.78
N GLY A 59 -29.41 22.67 -21.09
CA GLY A 59 -30.57 21.88 -21.51
C GLY A 59 -30.92 21.90 -23.00
N PHE A 60 -30.22 22.69 -23.81
CA PHE A 60 -30.39 22.78 -25.25
C PHE A 60 -29.27 22.05 -26.00
N PHE A 61 -29.66 21.26 -27.01
CA PHE A 61 -28.70 20.60 -27.88
C PHE A 61 -28.32 21.47 -29.07
N SER A 62 -27.03 21.46 -29.41
CA SER A 62 -26.54 22.04 -30.67
C SER A 62 -27.04 21.23 -31.88
N GLU A 63 -26.79 21.75 -33.07
CA GLU A 63 -26.86 20.96 -34.30
C GLU A 63 -25.90 19.78 -34.28
N LYS A 64 -26.15 18.81 -35.14
CA LYS A 64 -25.35 17.59 -35.25
C LYS A 64 -23.99 17.93 -35.87
N ILE A 65 -22.91 17.58 -35.17
CA ILE A 65 -21.52 17.73 -35.63
C ILE A 65 -21.01 16.35 -36.04
N ASN A 66 -20.61 16.16 -37.28
CA ASN A 66 -20.05 14.89 -37.73
C ASN A 66 -18.60 14.75 -37.27
N ILE A 67 -18.23 13.53 -36.81
CA ILE A 67 -16.90 13.18 -36.37
C ILE A 67 -16.25 12.28 -37.43
N GLU A 68 -15.21 12.77 -38.08
CA GLU A 68 -14.50 12.06 -39.13
C GLU A 68 -13.14 11.50 -38.68
N ARG A 69 -12.66 11.91 -37.52
CA ARG A 69 -11.35 11.52 -36.96
C ARG A 69 -11.47 11.29 -35.45
N GLY A 70 -10.46 10.67 -34.88
CA GLY A 70 -10.33 10.43 -33.45
C GLY A 70 -11.07 9.20 -32.94
N VAL A 71 -10.80 8.88 -31.69
CA VAL A 71 -11.46 7.81 -30.97
C VAL A 71 -12.39 8.39 -29.91
N LYS A 72 -13.48 7.69 -29.59
CA LYS A 72 -14.52 8.19 -28.69
C LYS A 72 -13.99 8.29 -27.24
N GLN A 73 -13.98 9.48 -26.66
CA GLN A 73 -13.64 9.64 -25.26
C GLN A 73 -14.71 8.97 -24.36
N GLY A 74 -14.24 8.11 -23.42
CA GLY A 74 -15.13 7.34 -22.53
C GLY A 74 -15.57 5.97 -23.07
N ASP A 75 -15.20 5.60 -24.29
CA ASP A 75 -15.42 4.24 -24.81
C ASP A 75 -14.27 3.32 -24.40
N ALA A 76 -14.58 2.12 -23.91
CA ALA A 76 -13.60 1.15 -23.46
C ALA A 76 -12.61 0.70 -24.57
N LEU A 77 -13.02 0.74 -25.82
CA LEU A 77 -12.19 0.35 -26.97
C LEU A 77 -11.18 1.43 -27.37
N SER A 78 -11.46 2.70 -27.08
CA SER A 78 -10.70 3.85 -27.59
C SER A 78 -9.23 3.83 -27.16
N CYS A 79 -8.94 3.52 -25.90
CA CYS A 79 -7.56 3.45 -25.41
C CYS A 79 -6.75 2.37 -26.16
N SER A 80 -7.35 1.19 -26.36
CA SER A 80 -6.68 0.08 -27.06
C SER A 80 -6.42 0.40 -28.52
N LEU A 81 -7.39 1.02 -29.21
CA LEU A 81 -7.22 1.47 -30.60
C LEU A 81 -6.11 2.50 -30.71
N PHE A 82 -6.07 3.47 -29.79
CA PHE A 82 -5.05 4.51 -29.81
C PHE A 82 -3.65 3.92 -29.57
N ILE A 83 -3.48 2.99 -28.61
CA ILE A 83 -2.21 2.30 -28.36
C ILE A 83 -1.74 1.55 -29.60
N LEU A 84 -2.62 0.82 -30.30
CA LEU A 84 -2.28 0.14 -31.56
C LEU A 84 -1.83 1.10 -32.66
N CYS A 85 -2.35 2.33 -32.66
CA CYS A 85 -1.93 3.36 -33.60
C CYS A 85 -0.55 3.97 -33.28
N MET A 86 -0.18 4.01 -31.98
CA MET A 86 1.09 4.59 -31.51
C MET A 86 2.24 3.58 -31.49
N ASP A 87 1.95 2.29 -31.31
CA ASP A 87 2.96 1.23 -31.19
C ASP A 87 3.94 1.18 -32.40
N PRO A 88 3.52 1.36 -33.66
CA PRO A 88 4.46 1.42 -34.78
C PRO A 88 5.52 2.51 -34.63
N LEU A 89 5.16 3.69 -34.10
CA LEU A 89 6.14 4.75 -33.83
C LEU A 89 7.15 4.31 -32.78
N ILE A 90 6.68 3.75 -31.66
CA ILE A 90 7.56 3.30 -30.57
C ILE A 90 8.52 2.21 -31.06
N ARG A 91 8.05 1.27 -31.88
CA ARG A 91 8.89 0.23 -32.50
C ARG A 91 9.92 0.85 -33.44
N ASN A 92 9.51 1.71 -34.36
CA ASN A 92 10.41 2.37 -35.28
C ASN A 92 11.49 3.18 -34.55
N LEU A 93 11.14 3.94 -33.50
CA LEU A 93 12.11 4.67 -32.68
C LEU A 93 13.13 3.74 -32.03
N ASN A 94 12.67 2.61 -31.49
CA ASN A 94 13.57 1.65 -30.84
C ASN A 94 14.47 0.89 -31.85
N GLU A 95 14.00 0.64 -33.06
CA GLU A 95 14.73 -0.08 -34.10
C GLU A 95 15.63 0.84 -34.94
N ASN A 96 15.36 2.14 -35.04
CA ASN A 96 16.12 3.09 -35.86
C ASN A 96 17.57 3.18 -35.40
N ARG A 97 18.53 2.74 -36.24
CA ARG A 97 19.96 2.65 -35.91
C ARG A 97 20.66 4.01 -35.78
N LYS A 98 20.10 5.07 -36.38
CA LYS A 98 20.64 6.43 -36.29
C LYS A 98 20.35 7.12 -34.97
N ILE A 99 19.35 6.64 -34.24
CA ILE A 99 19.08 7.10 -32.86
C ILE A 99 19.97 6.33 -31.93
N GLU A 100 21.00 6.99 -31.38
CA GLU A 100 21.91 6.37 -30.42
C GLU A 100 21.25 6.17 -29.06
N PRO A 101 21.08 4.91 -28.58
CA PRO A 101 20.37 4.60 -27.34
C PRO A 101 21.19 4.91 -26.08
N ILE A 102 20.51 5.02 -24.95
CA ILE A 102 21.16 4.76 -23.67
C ILE A 102 21.50 3.26 -23.58
N THR A 103 22.72 2.98 -23.14
CA THR A 103 23.24 1.61 -23.15
C THR A 103 23.72 1.22 -21.74
N PHE A 104 23.23 0.08 -21.27
CA PHE A 104 23.67 -0.54 -20.00
C PHE A 104 24.33 -1.88 -20.32
N LYS A 105 25.51 -2.10 -19.78
CA LYS A 105 26.23 -3.37 -19.89
C LYS A 105 26.28 -4.03 -18.52
N SER A 106 25.64 -5.18 -18.38
CA SER A 106 25.77 -6.04 -17.22
C SER A 106 27.17 -6.70 -17.21
N LYS A 107 27.83 -6.66 -16.08
CA LYS A 107 29.15 -7.32 -15.92
C LYS A 107 29.00 -8.82 -15.69
N LEU A 108 27.95 -9.26 -14.98
CA LEU A 108 27.69 -10.66 -14.66
C LEU A 108 27.26 -11.46 -15.88
N THR A 109 26.27 -10.95 -16.62
CA THR A 109 25.69 -11.66 -17.76
C THR A 109 26.32 -11.29 -19.10
N ASN A 110 27.22 -10.30 -19.13
CA ASN A 110 27.80 -9.72 -20.35
C ASN A 110 26.75 -9.19 -21.36
N THR A 111 25.50 -9.09 -20.93
CA THR A 111 24.40 -8.61 -21.78
C THR A 111 24.44 -7.08 -21.90
N VAL A 112 24.15 -6.60 -23.10
CA VAL A 112 24.03 -5.15 -23.39
C VAL A 112 22.57 -4.84 -23.61
N VAL A 113 21.99 -4.02 -22.75
CA VAL A 113 20.61 -3.54 -22.88
C VAL A 113 20.63 -2.14 -23.44
N LYS A 114 19.87 -1.91 -24.50
CA LYS A 114 19.68 -0.63 -25.15
C LYS A 114 18.24 -0.18 -24.99
N HIS A 115 18.03 1.08 -24.65
CA HIS A 115 16.71 1.66 -24.58
C HIS A 115 16.68 3.02 -25.25
N LYS A 116 15.59 3.34 -25.94
CA LYS A 116 15.39 4.63 -26.63
C LYS A 116 14.06 5.26 -26.30
N ALA A 117 12.95 4.56 -26.55
CA ALA A 117 11.61 5.13 -26.47
C ALA A 117 10.68 4.29 -25.59
N SER A 118 9.89 4.98 -24.77
CA SER A 118 8.74 4.45 -24.04
C SER A 118 7.53 5.32 -24.31
N GLY A 119 6.34 4.71 -24.38
CA GLY A 119 5.09 5.43 -24.54
C GLY A 119 4.05 4.98 -23.52
N TYR A 120 3.28 5.94 -23.02
CA TYR A 120 2.09 5.72 -22.23
C TYR A 120 0.95 6.56 -22.81
N ALA A 121 0.10 5.92 -23.63
CA ALA A 121 -0.90 6.59 -24.45
C ALA A 121 -0.25 7.64 -25.36
N ASP A 122 -0.52 8.91 -25.16
CA ASP A 122 0.01 10.05 -25.92
C ASP A 122 1.31 10.62 -25.34
N ASP A 123 1.65 10.29 -24.08
CA ASP A 123 2.92 10.68 -23.45
C ASP A 123 4.05 9.77 -23.98
N ILE A 124 4.92 10.31 -24.82
CA ILE A 124 6.09 9.59 -25.37
C ILE A 124 7.36 10.19 -24.79
N ALA A 125 8.15 9.35 -24.15
CA ALA A 125 9.46 9.69 -23.60
C ALA A 125 10.57 8.98 -24.38
N ILE A 126 11.57 9.74 -24.82
CA ILE A 126 12.70 9.23 -25.59
C ILE A 126 13.99 9.61 -24.88
N VAL A 127 14.89 8.64 -24.73
CA VAL A 127 16.25 8.87 -24.24
C VAL A 127 17.24 8.55 -25.35
N CYS A 128 17.98 9.55 -25.80
CA CYS A 128 19.00 9.40 -26.81
C CYS A 128 20.25 10.21 -26.49
N LYS A 129 21.36 9.89 -27.15
CA LYS A 129 22.59 10.66 -27.03
C LYS A 129 22.39 12.10 -27.52
N ASN A 130 23.05 13.05 -26.88
CA ASN A 130 22.98 14.47 -27.25
C ASN A 130 23.78 14.74 -28.54
N ASN A 131 23.23 14.34 -29.66
CA ASN A 131 23.71 14.70 -30.97
C ASN A 131 22.54 15.07 -31.90
N LEU A 132 22.81 15.98 -32.86
CA LEU A 132 21.78 16.52 -33.75
C LEU A 132 21.15 15.43 -34.63
N GLU A 133 21.92 14.47 -35.08
CA GLU A 133 21.46 13.38 -35.94
C GLU A 133 20.41 12.52 -35.22
N SER A 134 20.69 12.03 -33.98
CA SER A 134 19.73 11.27 -33.21
C SER A 134 18.44 12.05 -32.94
N VAL A 135 18.56 13.34 -32.61
CA VAL A 135 17.39 14.20 -32.36
C VAL A 135 16.57 14.38 -33.64
N GLN A 136 17.20 14.72 -34.76
CA GLN A 136 16.51 14.91 -36.04
C GLN A 136 15.79 13.64 -36.51
N GLU A 137 16.38 12.47 -36.31
CA GLU A 137 15.78 11.17 -36.67
C GLU A 137 14.53 10.88 -35.81
N VAL A 138 14.50 11.27 -34.51
CA VAL A 138 13.29 11.18 -33.69
C VAL A 138 12.12 11.93 -34.33
N PHE A 139 12.35 13.17 -34.79
CA PHE A 139 11.31 13.98 -35.40
C PHE A 139 10.92 13.48 -36.80
N PHE A 140 11.86 12.90 -37.53
CA PHE A 140 11.60 12.28 -38.81
C PHE A 140 10.69 11.03 -38.69
N GLU A 141 10.91 10.18 -37.66
CA GLU A 141 10.02 9.04 -37.39
C GLU A 141 8.61 9.52 -36.99
N TYR A 142 8.50 10.60 -36.22
CA TYR A 142 7.20 11.18 -35.87
C TYR A 142 6.52 11.80 -37.11
N GLU A 143 7.26 12.44 -38.01
CA GLU A 143 6.73 12.97 -39.26
C GLU A 143 6.16 11.84 -40.14
N ARG A 144 6.82 10.67 -40.18
CA ARG A 144 6.30 9.50 -40.90
C ARG A 144 4.96 9.04 -40.33
N LEU A 145 4.81 9.02 -39.01
CA LEU A 145 3.54 8.74 -38.37
C LEU A 145 2.49 9.80 -38.75
N THR A 146 2.83 11.08 -38.66
CA THR A 146 1.91 12.19 -38.98
C THR A 146 1.33 12.07 -40.37
N ARG A 147 2.17 11.81 -41.37
CA ARG A 147 1.76 11.67 -42.78
C ARG A 147 0.74 10.54 -42.99
N LYS A 148 0.78 9.48 -42.17
CA LYS A 148 -0.13 8.33 -42.27
C LYS A 148 -1.36 8.47 -41.42
N SER A 149 -1.17 8.86 -40.17
CA SER A 149 -2.21 8.85 -39.13
C SER A 149 -2.98 10.15 -39.00
N GLY A 150 -2.41 11.27 -39.46
CA GLY A 150 -2.91 12.61 -39.18
C GLY A 150 -2.64 13.12 -37.78
N LEU A 151 -1.86 12.39 -36.97
CA LEU A 151 -1.45 12.82 -35.64
C LEU A 151 -0.31 13.83 -35.72
N GLU A 152 -0.59 15.10 -35.54
CA GLU A 152 0.41 16.17 -35.57
C GLU A 152 1.15 16.28 -34.27
N LEU A 153 2.46 16.57 -34.33
CA LEU A 153 3.27 16.93 -33.18
C LEU A 153 2.95 18.34 -32.70
N ASN A 154 2.87 18.53 -31.40
CA ASN A 154 2.81 19.86 -30.80
C ASN A 154 4.23 20.34 -30.48
N ALA A 155 4.87 20.97 -31.47
CA ALA A 155 6.25 21.42 -31.34
C ALA A 155 6.46 22.42 -30.19
N ASP A 156 5.44 23.23 -29.87
CA ASP A 156 5.52 24.23 -28.79
C ASP A 156 5.52 23.62 -27.38
N LYS A 157 4.96 22.40 -27.24
CA LYS A 157 4.92 21.66 -25.98
C LYS A 157 5.97 20.53 -25.94
N THR A 158 6.64 20.27 -27.03
CA THR A 158 7.75 19.31 -27.07
C THR A 158 8.94 19.91 -26.32
N GLU A 159 9.44 19.19 -25.35
CA GLU A 159 10.50 19.66 -24.43
C GLU A 159 11.68 18.68 -24.43
N ILE A 160 12.87 19.21 -24.21
CA ILE A 160 14.12 18.46 -24.06
C ILE A 160 14.75 18.82 -22.74
N LEU A 161 15.02 17.78 -21.93
CA LEU A 161 15.81 17.85 -20.71
C LEU A 161 17.17 17.17 -20.94
N ARG A 162 18.27 17.83 -20.58
CA ARG A 162 19.61 17.25 -20.66
C ARG A 162 19.89 16.40 -19.43
N ILE A 163 20.47 15.22 -19.63
CA ILE A 163 20.84 14.29 -18.58
C ILE A 163 22.38 14.13 -18.62
N GLY A 164 23.07 14.36 -17.50
CA GLY A 164 24.51 14.24 -17.40
C GLY A 164 25.22 15.56 -17.12
N HIS A 165 26.43 15.77 -17.61
CA HIS A 165 27.25 16.96 -17.31
C HIS A 165 26.58 18.28 -17.73
N LEU A 166 26.30 19.15 -16.75
CA LEU A 166 25.60 20.42 -16.90
C LEU A 166 26.49 21.58 -17.37
N ASN A 167 27.80 21.37 -17.54
CA ASN A 167 28.75 22.46 -17.82
C ASN A 167 28.80 22.92 -19.27
N GLU A 168 28.08 22.25 -20.20
CA GLU A 168 28.00 22.72 -21.57
C GLU A 168 26.85 23.76 -21.72
N LYS A 169 27.16 24.86 -22.45
CA LYS A 169 26.16 25.89 -22.77
C LYS A 169 24.91 25.25 -23.38
N LYS A 170 23.73 25.73 -22.98
CA LYS A 170 22.44 25.33 -23.57
C LYS A 170 22.49 25.64 -25.09
N VAL A 171 22.80 24.62 -25.90
CA VAL A 171 22.74 24.76 -27.36
C VAL A 171 21.30 24.69 -27.78
N LYS A 172 20.84 25.71 -28.50
CA LYS A 172 19.52 25.69 -29.12
C LYS A 172 19.52 24.60 -30.22
N LEU A 173 18.63 23.62 -30.04
CA LEU A 173 18.45 22.56 -31.01
C LEU A 173 17.36 22.98 -31.99
N SER A 174 17.79 23.27 -33.25
CA SER A 174 16.86 23.51 -34.36
C SER A 174 16.65 22.23 -35.14
N ILE A 175 15.41 21.81 -35.28
CA ILE A 175 15.02 20.60 -36.00
C ILE A 175 14.09 20.94 -37.15
N SER A 176 14.07 20.09 -38.20
CA SER A 176 13.10 20.18 -39.26
C SER A 176 11.96 19.17 -39.04
N TYR A 177 10.71 19.66 -39.11
CA TYR A 177 9.51 18.84 -39.02
C TYR A 177 8.45 19.38 -39.98
N MET A 178 7.91 18.53 -40.88
CA MET A 178 6.95 18.90 -41.93
C MET A 178 7.41 20.08 -42.80
N GLY A 179 8.72 20.12 -43.09
CA GLY A 179 9.34 21.18 -43.90
C GLY A 179 9.51 22.53 -43.23
N LYS A 180 9.25 22.63 -41.93
CA LYS A 180 9.44 23.85 -41.13
C LYS A 180 10.55 23.61 -40.08
N ALA A 181 11.33 24.67 -39.84
CA ALA A 181 12.31 24.66 -38.77
C ALA A 181 11.67 25.04 -37.41
N TYR A 182 11.96 24.29 -36.40
CA TYR A 182 11.51 24.53 -35.03
C TYR A 182 12.69 24.57 -34.06
N GLU A 183 12.71 25.55 -33.18
CA GLU A 183 13.60 25.54 -32.02
C GLU A 183 12.93 24.78 -30.88
N ILE A 184 13.48 23.64 -30.49
CA ILE A 184 12.91 22.85 -29.39
C ILE A 184 13.31 23.46 -28.05
N ARG A 185 12.36 23.52 -27.15
CA ARG A 185 12.50 24.13 -25.83
C ARG A 185 13.39 23.26 -24.95
N ASN A 186 14.56 23.78 -24.58
CA ASN A 186 15.40 23.17 -23.55
C ASN A 186 14.92 23.60 -22.16
N VAL A 187 14.59 22.65 -21.31
CA VAL A 187 14.09 22.89 -19.96
C VAL A 187 15.04 22.29 -18.91
N ASP A 188 15.00 22.84 -17.70
CA ASP A 188 15.73 22.32 -16.55
C ASP A 188 14.87 21.33 -15.74
N GLN A 189 13.58 21.29 -16.03
CA GLN A 189 12.60 20.36 -15.49
C GLN A 189 11.49 20.07 -16.50
N MET A 190 11.02 18.83 -16.55
CA MET A 190 9.87 18.44 -17.36
C MET A 190 8.97 17.47 -16.61
N LYS A 191 7.72 17.37 -17.05
CA LYS A 191 6.73 16.47 -16.46
C LYS A 191 6.31 15.42 -17.48
N ILE A 192 6.53 14.14 -17.16
CA ILE A 192 6.14 13.00 -17.98
C ILE A 192 5.30 12.05 -17.12
N CYS A 193 4.16 11.60 -17.64
CA CYS A 193 3.24 10.70 -16.92
C CYS A 193 2.95 11.12 -15.47
N GLY A 194 2.88 12.43 -15.22
CA GLY A 194 2.59 12.97 -13.90
C GLY A 194 3.77 13.09 -12.93
N LEU A 195 4.97 12.64 -13.33
CA LEU A 195 6.22 12.76 -12.58
C LEU A 195 7.09 13.87 -13.15
N TYR A 196 7.81 14.57 -12.27
CA TYR A 196 8.78 15.58 -12.63
C TYR A 196 10.17 14.95 -12.73
N PHE A 197 10.87 15.29 -13.79
CA PHE A 197 12.28 15.00 -14.04
C PHE A 197 13.03 16.32 -14.06
N CYS A 198 14.04 16.45 -13.21
CA CYS A 198 14.77 17.70 -13.05
C CYS A 198 16.28 17.45 -13.10
N ASN A 199 17.03 18.47 -13.52
CA ASN A 199 18.50 18.40 -13.45
C ASN A 199 19.01 18.46 -12.03
N ASP A 200 18.28 19.13 -11.13
CA ASP A 200 18.57 19.19 -9.70
C ASP A 200 17.75 18.13 -8.96
N PRO A 201 18.40 17.13 -8.35
CA PRO A 201 17.71 16.08 -7.59
C PRO A 201 16.91 16.61 -6.39
N VAL A 202 17.31 17.74 -5.78
CA VAL A 202 16.56 18.35 -4.68
C VAL A 202 15.25 18.91 -5.19
N VAL A 203 15.27 19.64 -6.30
CA VAL A 203 14.07 20.18 -6.95
C VAL A 203 13.15 19.06 -7.42
N GLU A 204 13.73 17.97 -7.97
CA GLU A 204 12.98 16.79 -8.37
C GLU A 204 12.26 16.13 -7.19
N TYR A 205 12.94 15.97 -6.06
CA TYR A 205 12.36 15.44 -4.83
C TYR A 205 11.24 16.34 -4.29
N ASP A 206 11.45 17.65 -4.28
CA ASP A 206 10.46 18.62 -3.84
C ASP A 206 9.16 18.52 -4.65
N HIS A 207 9.28 18.46 -5.98
CA HIS A 207 8.11 18.32 -6.86
C HIS A 207 7.39 16.98 -6.74
N ASN A 208 8.14 15.89 -6.60
CA ASN A 208 7.57 14.55 -6.60
C ASN A 208 7.14 14.06 -5.22
N ILE A 209 7.76 14.51 -4.14
CA ILE A 209 7.48 14.04 -2.77
C ILE A 209 6.95 15.17 -1.89
N LEU A 210 7.70 16.25 -1.66
CA LEU A 210 7.30 17.27 -0.69
C LEU A 210 5.98 17.93 -1.08
N SER A 211 5.80 18.31 -2.34
CA SER A 211 4.54 18.88 -2.83
C SER A 211 3.33 17.94 -2.64
N LYS A 212 3.57 16.62 -2.64
CA LYS A 212 2.50 15.62 -2.40
C LYS A 212 2.20 15.46 -0.92
N VAL A 213 3.22 15.56 -0.06
CA VAL A 213 3.02 15.59 1.41
C VAL A 213 2.23 16.84 1.80
N GLU A 214 2.51 17.99 1.20
CA GLU A 214 1.72 19.22 1.41
C GLU A 214 0.26 19.05 0.96
N LYS A 215 0.03 18.44 -0.22
CA LYS A 215 -1.32 18.15 -0.70
C LYS A 215 -2.04 17.17 0.21
N PHE A 216 -1.35 16.15 0.71
CA PHE A 216 -1.87 15.22 1.70
C PHE A 216 -2.33 15.98 2.95
N GLU A 217 -1.50 16.83 3.52
CA GLU A 217 -1.84 17.66 4.69
C GLU A 217 -3.06 18.54 4.41
N LEU A 218 -3.08 19.22 3.27
CA LEU A 218 -4.18 20.09 2.87
C LEU A 218 -5.51 19.32 2.75
N GLN A 219 -5.49 18.13 2.20
CA GLN A 219 -6.69 17.27 2.14
C GLN A 219 -7.20 16.91 3.54
N LEU A 220 -6.32 16.52 4.46
CA LEU A 220 -6.73 16.25 5.84
C LEU A 220 -7.32 17.48 6.53
N LYS A 221 -6.73 18.67 6.33
CA LYS A 221 -7.26 19.94 6.85
C LYS A 221 -8.69 20.21 6.38
N LYS A 222 -8.99 20.00 5.09
CA LYS A 222 -10.33 20.19 4.53
C LYS A 222 -11.39 19.30 5.20
N TRP A 223 -11.02 18.09 5.61
CA TRP A 223 -11.93 17.15 6.26
C TRP A 223 -12.05 17.35 7.77
N MET A 224 -11.20 18.16 8.39
CA MET A 224 -11.17 18.39 9.83
C MET A 224 -12.48 19.01 10.36
N CYS A 225 -13.15 19.84 9.56
CA CYS A 225 -14.41 20.48 9.94
C CYS A 225 -15.59 19.49 10.08
N ARG A 226 -15.44 18.23 9.61
CA ARG A 226 -16.48 17.21 9.68
C ARG A 226 -16.40 16.49 11.02
N ASN A 227 -17.56 16.25 11.64
CA ASN A 227 -17.64 15.48 12.88
C ASN A 227 -17.58 13.97 12.61
N LEU A 228 -16.38 13.48 12.26
CA LEU A 228 -16.15 12.09 11.91
C LEU A 228 -15.77 11.25 13.13
N THR A 229 -16.19 9.99 13.13
CA THR A 229 -15.68 8.96 14.05
C THR A 229 -14.24 8.63 13.75
N ILE A 230 -13.53 7.93 14.66
CA ILE A 230 -12.15 7.47 14.43
C ILE A 230 -12.09 6.62 13.14
N GLU A 231 -13.01 5.66 13.00
CA GLU A 231 -13.12 4.82 11.79
C GLU A 231 -13.37 5.66 10.52
N GLY A 232 -14.25 6.65 10.59
CA GLY A 232 -14.51 7.57 9.48
C GLY A 232 -13.29 8.40 9.09
N LYS A 233 -12.51 8.87 10.06
CA LYS A 233 -11.25 9.59 9.82
C LYS A 233 -10.22 8.70 9.14
N ILE A 234 -10.06 7.44 9.60
CA ILE A 234 -9.17 6.48 8.98
C ILE A 234 -9.58 6.20 7.52
N LEU A 235 -10.87 6.08 7.24
CA LEU A 235 -11.36 5.92 5.89
C LEU A 235 -11.00 7.12 4.99
N ILE A 236 -11.17 8.35 5.49
CA ILE A 236 -10.79 9.57 4.76
C ILE A 236 -9.28 9.61 4.49
N ILE A 237 -8.44 9.24 5.46
CA ILE A 237 -7.00 9.15 5.26
C ILE A 237 -6.69 8.20 4.10
N LYS A 238 -7.31 7.03 4.06
CA LYS A 238 -7.08 6.01 3.02
C LYS A 238 -7.55 6.46 1.65
N THR A 239 -8.74 7.05 1.54
CA THR A 239 -9.37 7.36 0.26
C THR A 239 -8.91 8.68 -0.34
N TYR A 240 -8.80 9.72 0.46
CA TYR A 240 -8.48 11.07 -0.02
C TYR A 240 -7.07 11.52 0.33
N GLY A 241 -6.52 11.06 1.46
CA GLY A 241 -5.17 11.41 1.87
C GLY A 241 -4.14 10.62 1.08
N LEU A 242 -4.05 9.31 1.29
CA LEU A 242 -3.01 8.47 0.70
C LEU A 242 -3.06 8.43 -0.83
N SER A 243 -4.22 8.66 -1.45
CA SER A 243 -4.32 8.77 -2.90
C SER A 243 -3.41 9.85 -3.50
N GLN A 244 -3.04 10.86 -2.72
CA GLN A 244 -2.10 11.91 -3.15
C GLN A 244 -0.64 11.42 -3.18
N LEU A 245 -0.31 10.38 -2.42
CA LEU A 245 1.06 9.90 -2.22
C LEU A 245 1.38 8.63 -3.01
N ILE A 246 0.44 7.68 -3.12
CA ILE A 246 0.69 6.31 -3.57
C ILE A 246 1.41 6.25 -4.91
N TYR A 247 0.97 7.04 -5.91
CA TYR A 247 1.57 7.02 -7.25
C TYR A 247 3.04 7.44 -7.21
N ASN A 248 3.34 8.51 -6.51
CA ASN A 248 4.72 9.01 -6.41
C ASN A 248 5.60 8.08 -5.55
N LEU A 249 5.06 7.50 -4.47
CA LEU A 249 5.78 6.52 -3.66
C LEU A 249 6.15 5.23 -4.42
N GLN A 250 5.38 4.87 -5.45
CA GLN A 250 5.75 3.73 -6.31
C GLN A 250 7.01 4.00 -7.13
N CYS A 251 7.27 5.26 -7.49
CA CYS A 251 8.33 5.65 -8.40
C CYS A 251 9.53 6.29 -7.70
N TYR A 252 9.32 6.92 -6.54
CA TYR A 252 10.34 7.64 -5.79
C TYR A 252 10.47 7.13 -4.36
N GLY A 253 11.69 7.14 -3.83
CA GLY A 253 11.92 6.92 -2.41
C GLY A 253 11.43 8.10 -1.58
N ILE A 254 10.89 7.85 -0.39
CA ILE A 254 10.58 8.88 0.60
C ILE A 254 11.61 8.83 1.72
N LEU A 255 12.12 9.99 2.15
CA LEU A 255 13.09 10.06 3.24
C LEU A 255 12.40 9.83 4.59
N GLN A 256 13.16 9.32 5.56
CA GLN A 256 12.63 8.98 6.88
C GLN A 256 11.96 10.16 7.60
N LYS A 257 12.48 11.38 7.42
CA LYS A 257 11.90 12.59 8.02
C LYS A 257 10.48 12.88 7.50
N GLU A 258 10.21 12.64 6.20
CA GLU A 258 8.88 12.80 5.62
C GLU A 258 7.94 11.64 5.99
N LEU A 259 8.45 10.40 6.10
CA LEU A 259 7.67 9.28 6.62
C LEU A 259 7.15 9.58 8.03
N VAL A 260 8.02 10.04 8.93
CA VAL A 260 7.67 10.44 10.29
C VAL A 260 6.69 11.61 10.28
N LEU A 261 6.86 12.57 9.37
CA LEU A 261 5.93 13.69 9.21
C LEU A 261 4.54 13.20 8.79
N VAL A 262 4.45 12.39 7.75
CA VAL A 262 3.16 11.84 7.26
C VAL A 262 2.47 11.04 8.35
N GLU A 263 3.18 10.20 9.07
CA GLU A 263 2.63 9.45 10.18
C GLU A 263 2.08 10.37 11.28
N ARG A 264 2.84 11.39 11.66
CA ARG A 264 2.41 12.41 12.61
C ARG A 264 1.14 13.14 12.15
N LEU A 265 1.03 13.51 10.86
CA LEU A 265 -0.15 14.14 10.28
C LEU A 265 -1.37 13.21 10.33
N ILE A 266 -1.20 11.92 10.04
CA ILE A 266 -2.24 10.89 10.16
C ILE A 266 -2.84 10.89 11.58
N PHE A 267 -2.00 10.74 12.60
CA PHE A 267 -2.48 10.64 13.97
C PHE A 267 -2.93 11.99 14.55
N LYS A 268 -2.37 13.10 14.07
CA LYS A 268 -2.91 14.45 14.35
C LYS A 268 -4.35 14.57 13.84
N PHE A 269 -4.64 14.14 12.61
CA PHE A 269 -6.00 14.16 12.08
C PHE A 269 -6.94 13.23 12.86
N VAL A 270 -6.49 12.04 13.25
CA VAL A 270 -7.31 11.10 14.02
C VAL A 270 -7.73 11.70 15.36
N TRP A 271 -6.82 12.30 16.09
CA TRP A 271 -7.04 12.67 17.49
C TRP A 271 -7.40 14.15 17.73
N SER A 272 -7.02 15.05 16.84
CA SER A 272 -7.33 16.46 16.97
C SER A 272 -8.68 16.83 16.34
N LYS A 273 -9.28 17.89 16.89
CA LYS A 273 -10.38 18.64 16.26
C LYS A 273 -9.91 20.01 15.75
N ASP A 274 -8.68 20.37 16.07
CA ASP A 274 -8.10 21.66 15.74
C ASP A 274 -6.69 21.45 15.17
N TRP A 275 -6.47 21.92 13.94
CA TRP A 275 -5.18 21.74 13.26
C TRP A 275 -4.08 22.64 13.82
N SER A 276 -4.42 23.74 14.49
CA SER A 276 -3.45 24.66 15.07
C SER A 276 -2.68 24.06 16.24
N LYS A 277 -3.25 23.04 16.91
CA LYS A 277 -2.61 22.38 18.07
C LYS A 277 -1.34 21.66 17.64
N LEU A 278 -0.22 22.01 18.30
CA LEU A 278 1.08 21.36 18.08
C LEU A 278 1.13 19.95 18.68
N HIS A 279 0.58 19.79 19.88
CA HIS A 279 0.56 18.52 20.61
C HIS A 279 -0.86 17.95 20.68
N VAL A 280 -0.96 16.67 20.38
CA VAL A 280 -2.23 15.95 20.39
C VAL A 280 -2.09 14.73 21.30
N CYS A 281 -3.03 14.59 22.22
CA CYS A 281 -3.08 13.41 23.09
C CYS A 281 -3.57 12.19 22.30
N GLU A 282 -2.69 11.23 22.05
CA GLU A 282 -3.01 9.94 21.45
C GLU A 282 -3.52 8.99 22.53
N ARG A 283 -4.80 8.69 22.52
CA ARG A 283 -5.46 7.94 23.60
C ARG A 283 -5.36 6.42 23.42
N ILE A 284 -5.14 5.96 22.21
CA ILE A 284 -4.95 4.55 21.86
C ILE A 284 -3.61 4.45 21.14
N LYS A 285 -2.80 3.46 21.48
CA LYS A 285 -1.50 3.22 20.83
C LYS A 285 -1.66 3.09 19.32
N ARG A 286 -0.72 3.66 18.55
CA ARG A 286 -0.73 3.61 17.07
C ARG A 286 -0.72 2.17 16.56
N SER A 287 0.04 1.27 17.20
CA SER A 287 0.07 -0.16 16.85
C SER A 287 -1.31 -0.81 16.91
N VAL A 288 -2.10 -0.50 17.95
CA VAL A 288 -3.48 -1.00 18.09
C VAL A 288 -4.37 -0.46 16.96
N LEU A 289 -4.26 0.84 16.64
CA LEU A 289 -5.04 1.42 15.51
C LEU A 289 -4.65 0.83 14.16
N LYS A 290 -3.37 0.52 13.95
CA LYS A 290 -2.83 -0.08 12.73
C LYS A 290 -3.19 -1.55 12.56
N ALA A 291 -3.46 -2.27 13.67
CA ALA A 291 -3.79 -3.69 13.68
C ALA A 291 -5.04 -4.02 12.85
N GLU A 292 -5.19 -5.28 12.50
CA GLU A 292 -6.34 -5.79 11.77
C GLU A 292 -7.62 -5.71 12.63
N TYR A 293 -8.79 -5.79 11.99
CA TYR A 293 -10.06 -5.71 12.73
C TYR A 293 -10.24 -6.87 13.69
N GLU A 294 -9.79 -8.05 13.30
CA GLU A 294 -9.80 -9.29 14.07
C GLU A 294 -8.98 -9.19 15.34
N GLU A 295 -7.96 -8.34 15.31
CA GLU A 295 -7.05 -8.06 16.43
C GLU A 295 -7.49 -6.83 17.27
N GLY A 296 -8.71 -6.34 17.05
CA GLY A 296 -9.23 -5.15 17.73
C GLY A 296 -8.71 -3.82 17.19
N GLY A 297 -8.10 -3.82 16.01
CA GLY A 297 -7.63 -2.63 15.33
C GLY A 297 -8.67 -1.97 14.43
N LEU A 298 -8.26 -0.91 13.75
CA LEU A 298 -9.06 -0.20 12.75
C LEU A 298 -8.38 -0.16 11.38
N LYS A 299 -7.32 -0.93 11.20
CA LYS A 299 -6.51 -0.93 9.97
C LYS A 299 -6.02 0.48 9.61
N ALA A 300 -5.65 1.29 10.61
CA ALA A 300 -5.06 2.60 10.32
C ALA A 300 -3.85 2.44 9.41
N PRO A 301 -3.62 3.34 8.45
CA PRO A 301 -2.51 3.21 7.52
C PRO A 301 -1.17 3.19 8.26
N ASP A 302 -0.33 2.24 7.89
CA ASP A 302 1.08 2.23 8.20
C ASP A 302 1.83 2.71 6.97
N ILE A 303 2.35 3.92 7.02
CA ILE A 303 2.97 4.55 5.84
C ILE A 303 4.32 3.93 5.49
N GLU A 304 5.08 3.50 6.49
CA GLU A 304 6.34 2.80 6.28
C GLU A 304 6.11 1.44 5.64
N CYS A 305 5.19 0.65 6.20
CA CYS A 305 4.79 -0.62 5.63
C CYS A 305 4.22 -0.47 4.21
N LEU A 306 3.46 0.60 3.94
CA LEU A 306 2.94 0.91 2.61
C LEU A 306 4.07 1.22 1.63
N ASP A 307 5.00 2.10 2.00
CA ASP A 307 6.13 2.49 1.17
C ASP A 307 7.00 1.28 0.82
N ARG A 308 7.36 0.47 1.82
CA ARG A 308 8.11 -0.78 1.63
C ARG A 308 7.38 -1.76 0.69
N SER A 309 6.08 -1.95 0.88
CA SER A 309 5.26 -2.83 0.05
C SER A 309 5.15 -2.36 -1.40
N LEU A 310 5.06 -1.04 -1.63
CA LEU A 310 5.00 -0.46 -2.98
C LEU A 310 6.34 -0.66 -3.72
N LYS A 311 7.45 -0.39 -3.05
CA LYS A 311 8.80 -0.59 -3.60
C LYS A 311 9.06 -2.05 -3.93
N LEU A 312 8.74 -2.94 -2.98
CA LEU A 312 8.91 -4.39 -3.19
C LEU A 312 8.06 -4.88 -4.37
N LYS A 313 6.80 -4.48 -4.46
CA LYS A 313 5.94 -4.86 -5.59
C LYS A 313 6.49 -4.35 -6.92
N GLN A 314 7.00 -3.13 -6.95
CA GLN A 314 7.61 -2.55 -8.15
C GLN A 314 8.87 -3.32 -8.56
N PHE A 315 9.73 -3.67 -7.60
CA PHE A 315 10.91 -4.47 -7.85
C PHE A 315 10.55 -5.86 -8.41
N LEU A 316 9.63 -6.58 -7.76
CA LEU A 316 9.19 -7.91 -8.21
C LEU A 316 8.54 -7.86 -9.60
N ARG A 317 7.79 -6.80 -9.89
CA ARG A 317 7.19 -6.60 -11.21
C ARG A 317 8.24 -6.36 -12.29
N ALA A 318 9.25 -5.59 -11.96
CA ALA A 318 10.33 -5.25 -12.89
C ALA A 318 11.27 -6.43 -13.14
N SER A 319 11.40 -7.38 -12.19
CA SER A 319 12.27 -8.55 -12.32
C SER A 319 11.71 -9.63 -13.28
N LYS A 320 10.49 -9.47 -13.82
CA LYS A 320 9.98 -10.39 -14.85
C LYS A 320 10.90 -10.39 -16.08
N SER A 321 11.24 -11.59 -16.57
CA SER A 321 12.09 -11.78 -17.73
C SER A 321 11.62 -10.98 -18.95
N GLY A 322 12.55 -10.35 -19.68
CA GLY A 322 12.28 -9.59 -20.90
C GLY A 322 11.96 -8.10 -20.69
N HIS A 323 11.88 -7.62 -19.45
CA HIS A 323 11.68 -6.19 -19.19
C HIS A 323 13.03 -5.45 -19.11
N VAL A 324 13.17 -4.30 -19.82
CA VAL A 324 14.40 -3.48 -19.79
C VAL A 324 14.81 -3.13 -18.35
N ILE A 325 13.83 -2.89 -17.47
CA ILE A 325 14.06 -2.56 -16.06
C ILE A 325 14.69 -3.75 -15.30
N ALA A 326 14.38 -5.01 -15.64
CA ALA A 326 15.00 -6.17 -15.02
C ALA A 326 16.52 -6.20 -15.24
N SER A 327 16.96 -5.91 -16.47
CA SER A 327 18.39 -5.81 -16.78
C SER A 327 19.06 -4.62 -16.11
N PHE A 328 18.34 -3.52 -15.93
CA PHE A 328 18.85 -2.37 -15.19
C PHE A 328 18.97 -2.68 -13.69
N GLN A 329 18.04 -3.40 -13.10
CA GLN A 329 18.11 -3.87 -11.71
C GLN A 329 19.26 -4.86 -11.51
N ALA A 330 19.44 -5.82 -12.43
CA ALA A 330 20.59 -6.72 -12.42
C ALA A 330 21.90 -5.93 -12.45
N TYR A 331 22.03 -4.98 -13.38
CA TYR A 331 23.20 -4.10 -13.46
C TYR A 331 23.46 -3.32 -12.15
N SER A 332 22.42 -2.82 -11.52
CA SER A 332 22.52 -2.07 -10.27
C SER A 332 22.92 -2.97 -9.09
N SER A 333 22.39 -4.19 -9.03
CA SER A 333 22.72 -5.19 -8.01
C SER A 333 24.16 -5.70 -8.13
N GLU A 334 24.69 -5.82 -9.37
CA GLU A 334 26.08 -6.17 -9.62
C GLU A 334 27.07 -5.14 -9.08
N LYS A 335 26.69 -3.86 -9.10
CA LYS A 335 27.57 -2.76 -8.70
C LYS A 335 27.82 -2.71 -7.20
N LEU A 336 26.95 -3.34 -6.41
CA LEU A 336 27.01 -3.35 -4.95
C LEU A 336 27.73 -4.55 -4.37
N GLY A 337 28.13 -5.54 -5.12
CA GLY A 337 28.62 -6.79 -4.54
C GLY A 337 27.64 -7.35 -3.49
N TYR A 338 27.28 -8.60 -3.56
CA TYR A 338 26.30 -9.21 -2.65
C TYR A 338 26.65 -9.02 -1.16
N ASP A 339 27.94 -8.92 -0.84
CA ASP A 339 28.48 -8.78 0.52
C ASP A 339 28.41 -7.35 1.07
N GLU A 340 28.51 -6.34 0.22
CA GLU A 340 28.40 -4.92 0.64
C GLU A 340 26.94 -4.54 0.91
N VAL A 341 25.98 -5.19 0.24
CA VAL A 341 24.56 -4.94 0.39
C VAL A 341 24.03 -5.37 1.76
N ILE A 342 24.59 -6.43 2.34
CA ILE A 342 24.17 -6.98 3.63
C ILE A 342 24.66 -6.15 4.83
N ASN A 343 25.77 -5.41 4.68
CA ASN A 343 26.46 -4.75 5.78
C ASN A 343 26.39 -3.22 5.81
N GLN A 344 25.71 -2.58 4.86
CA GLN A 344 25.64 -1.11 4.84
C GLN A 344 24.48 -0.54 5.68
N ASP A 345 24.82 0.48 6.45
CA ASP A 345 23.88 1.28 7.23
C ASP A 345 22.99 2.10 6.28
N TYR A 346 21.69 1.78 6.23
CA TYR A 346 20.70 2.37 5.33
C TYR A 346 20.57 3.90 5.42
N HIS A 347 21.06 4.50 6.50
CA HIS A 347 20.90 5.92 6.76
C HIS A 347 21.77 6.84 5.90
N ASN A 348 22.77 6.29 5.22
CA ASN A 348 23.76 7.05 4.45
C ASN A 348 23.65 6.90 2.93
N LEU A 349 22.66 6.18 2.41
CA LEU A 349 22.46 6.04 0.96
C LEU A 349 21.83 7.31 0.38
N THR A 350 22.43 7.82 -0.68
CA THR A 350 21.92 8.95 -1.44
C THR A 350 20.66 8.55 -2.24
N GLN A 351 19.92 9.53 -2.72
CA GLN A 351 18.71 9.33 -3.53
C GLN A 351 18.98 8.54 -4.82
N ASP A 352 20.22 8.63 -5.35
CA ASP A 352 20.69 7.91 -6.55
C ASP A 352 20.80 6.40 -6.33
N ASP A 353 20.83 5.95 -5.08
CA ASP A 353 20.93 4.53 -4.70
C ASP A 353 19.57 3.89 -4.42
N TRP A 354 18.47 4.54 -4.83
CA TRP A 354 17.10 4.04 -4.59
C TRP A 354 16.87 2.60 -5.08
N VAL A 355 17.33 2.25 -6.28
CA VAL A 355 17.18 0.89 -6.85
C VAL A 355 17.90 -0.14 -5.98
N LEU A 356 19.07 0.22 -5.48
CA LEU A 356 19.90 -0.61 -4.61
C LEU A 356 19.22 -0.80 -3.25
N LYS A 357 18.70 0.28 -2.70
CA LYS A 357 17.93 0.28 -1.44
C LYS A 357 16.70 -0.60 -1.55
N VAL A 358 15.96 -0.54 -2.66
CA VAL A 358 14.80 -1.40 -2.91
C VAL A 358 15.19 -2.87 -3.06
N GLY A 359 16.30 -3.16 -3.75
CA GLY A 359 16.83 -4.50 -3.87
C GLY A 359 17.18 -5.11 -2.52
N GLN A 360 17.91 -4.38 -1.68
CA GLN A 360 18.28 -4.80 -0.33
C GLN A 360 17.05 -4.99 0.56
N GLU A 361 16.10 -4.06 0.50
CA GLU A 361 14.86 -4.16 1.24
C GLU A 361 14.06 -5.41 0.83
N THR A 362 14.08 -5.74 -0.46
CA THR A 362 13.47 -6.98 -0.97
C THR A 362 14.12 -8.22 -0.36
N ILE A 363 15.45 -8.28 -0.35
CA ILE A 363 16.21 -9.40 0.23
C ILE A 363 15.90 -9.52 1.73
N ASN A 364 15.87 -8.40 2.45
CA ASN A 364 15.56 -8.39 3.88
C ASN A 364 14.13 -8.89 4.16
N ILE A 365 13.14 -8.42 3.40
CA ILE A 365 11.75 -8.84 3.54
C ILE A 365 11.61 -10.34 3.25
N LEU A 366 12.22 -10.82 2.17
CA LEU A 366 12.19 -12.24 1.82
C LEU A 366 12.86 -13.09 2.89
N SER A 367 14.01 -12.65 3.42
CA SER A 367 14.69 -13.33 4.50
C SER A 367 13.89 -13.32 5.80
N ASP A 368 13.28 -12.20 6.17
CA ASP A 368 12.43 -12.09 7.36
C ASP A 368 11.16 -12.93 7.23
N HIS A 369 10.59 -13.00 6.03
CA HIS A 369 9.45 -13.86 5.75
C HIS A 369 9.83 -15.34 5.87
N ALA A 370 10.92 -15.77 5.25
CA ALA A 370 11.44 -17.13 5.37
C ALA A 370 11.63 -17.52 6.85
N ARG A 371 12.20 -16.60 7.63
CA ARG A 371 12.39 -16.79 9.09
C ARG A 371 11.05 -16.88 9.82
N SER A 372 10.06 -16.05 9.50
CA SER A 372 8.74 -16.09 10.17
C SER A 372 7.97 -17.37 9.86
N VAL A 373 8.07 -17.89 8.64
CA VAL A 373 7.49 -19.17 8.24
C VAL A 373 8.12 -20.32 9.03
N VAL A 374 9.45 -20.31 9.14
CA VAL A 374 10.19 -21.37 9.84
C VAL A 374 10.02 -21.32 11.35
N TYR A 375 9.97 -20.10 11.96
CA TYR A 375 9.91 -19.94 13.42
C TYR A 375 8.49 -19.76 13.97
N GLY A 376 7.51 -19.46 13.12
CA GLY A 376 6.13 -19.20 13.52
C GLY A 376 5.32 -20.45 13.84
N GLY A 377 5.93 -21.65 13.81
CA GLY A 377 5.22 -22.92 14.04
C GLY A 377 4.21 -23.24 12.94
N ILE A 378 4.40 -22.70 11.74
CA ILE A 378 3.56 -23.02 10.58
C ILE A 378 3.92 -24.44 10.16
N GLU A 379 2.98 -25.36 10.30
CA GLU A 379 3.09 -26.71 9.75
C GLU A 379 3.10 -26.61 8.22
N ILE A 380 4.27 -26.55 7.63
CA ILE A 380 4.46 -26.71 6.19
C ILE A 380 4.60 -28.22 5.97
N ALA A 381 3.84 -28.76 5.03
CA ALA A 381 4.01 -30.18 4.65
C ALA A 381 5.50 -30.43 4.34
N GLU A 382 6.13 -31.28 5.14
CA GLU A 382 7.59 -31.57 5.15
C GLU A 382 8.16 -31.93 3.76
N THR A 383 7.30 -32.33 2.84
CA THR A 383 7.63 -32.75 1.47
C THR A 383 7.47 -31.67 0.42
N SER A 384 7.05 -30.45 0.78
CA SER A 384 6.87 -29.40 -0.23
C SER A 384 8.22 -28.80 -0.65
N THR A 385 8.46 -28.67 -1.95
CA THR A 385 9.66 -28.03 -2.52
C THR A 385 9.89 -26.62 -1.95
N ILE A 386 8.82 -25.92 -1.59
CA ILE A 386 8.84 -24.59 -0.98
C ILE A 386 9.43 -24.64 0.42
N ALA A 387 8.99 -25.61 1.25
CA ALA A 387 9.50 -25.78 2.61
C ALA A 387 10.99 -26.14 2.59
N ILE A 388 11.38 -27.10 1.75
CA ILE A 388 12.76 -27.53 1.58
C ILE A 388 13.68 -26.35 1.20
N ASN A 389 13.30 -25.57 0.19
CA ASN A 389 14.09 -24.44 -0.28
C ASN A 389 14.18 -23.30 0.74
N THR A 390 13.09 -23.04 1.49
CA THR A 390 13.06 -22.02 2.52
C THR A 390 13.93 -22.36 3.70
N VAL A 391 13.86 -23.61 4.17
CA VAL A 391 14.65 -24.09 5.32
C VAL A 391 16.12 -24.22 4.96
N GLY A 392 16.42 -24.75 3.76
CA GLY A 392 17.80 -24.91 3.28
C GLY A 392 18.57 -23.60 3.16
N SER A 393 17.88 -22.48 2.86
CA SER A 393 18.46 -21.14 2.70
C SER A 393 18.64 -20.35 4.01
N ILE A 394 18.35 -20.94 5.19
CA ILE A 394 18.55 -20.26 6.47
C ILE A 394 20.05 -19.93 6.66
N TYR A 395 20.34 -18.64 6.79
CA TYR A 395 21.69 -18.14 7.04
C TYR A 395 22.12 -18.43 8.50
N ILE A 396 23.10 -19.30 8.66
CA ILE A 396 23.53 -19.85 9.95
C ILE A 396 23.87 -18.77 11.00
N PRO A 397 24.64 -17.70 10.68
CA PRO A 397 24.99 -16.69 11.67
C PRO A 397 23.82 -15.97 12.28
N ASP A 398 22.87 -15.60 11.45
CA ASP A 398 21.69 -14.87 11.91
C ASP A 398 20.81 -15.73 12.82
N TYR A 399 20.70 -17.02 12.50
CA TYR A 399 20.00 -17.96 13.37
C TYR A 399 20.67 -18.07 14.74
N LEU A 400 21.98 -18.30 14.77
CA LEU A 400 22.74 -18.46 16.01
C LEU A 400 22.76 -17.19 16.84
N LYS A 401 22.86 -16.02 16.23
CA LYS A 401 22.78 -14.71 16.92
C LYS A 401 21.43 -14.53 17.61
N ARG A 402 20.33 -14.90 16.96
CA ARG A 402 18.99 -14.82 17.56
C ARG A 402 18.77 -15.77 18.70
N LYS A 403 19.35 -16.96 18.66
CA LYS A 403 19.30 -17.94 19.77
C LYS A 403 20.31 -17.61 20.89
N GLY A 404 20.97 -16.45 20.84
CA GLY A 404 21.95 -16.00 21.87
C GLY A 404 23.24 -16.82 21.88
N LYS A 405 23.52 -17.61 20.85
CA LYS A 405 24.72 -18.41 20.71
C LYS A 405 25.74 -17.64 19.86
N LEU A 406 26.67 -16.98 20.49
CA LEU A 406 27.80 -16.32 19.83
C LEU A 406 28.86 -17.37 19.43
N LEU A 407 28.94 -17.70 18.15
CA LEU A 407 30.13 -18.25 17.57
C LEU A 407 31.15 -17.13 17.39
N ALA A 408 32.41 -17.35 17.81
CA ALA A 408 33.43 -16.36 17.57
C ALA A 408 33.53 -16.05 16.07
N ASN A 409 33.49 -14.77 15.70
CA ASN A 409 33.55 -14.32 14.30
C ASN A 409 34.67 -14.97 13.47
N CYS A 410 35.81 -15.32 14.11
CA CYS A 410 36.91 -16.01 13.46
C CYS A 410 36.57 -17.43 13.00
N VAL A 411 35.74 -18.14 13.74
CA VAL A 411 35.27 -19.50 13.38
C VAL A 411 34.28 -19.41 12.23
N PHE A 412 33.42 -18.42 12.28
CA PHE A 412 32.41 -18.24 11.23
C PHE A 412 33.02 -17.78 9.90
N ASN A 413 33.97 -16.82 9.93
CA ASN A 413 34.68 -16.38 8.73
C ASN A 413 35.39 -17.55 8.04
N LYS A 414 35.93 -18.49 8.83
CA LYS A 414 36.54 -19.69 8.29
C LYS A 414 35.54 -20.62 7.61
N PHE A 415 34.29 -20.74 8.12
CA PHE A 415 33.26 -21.49 7.46
C PHE A 415 32.75 -20.80 6.19
N LYS A 416 32.66 -19.49 6.20
CA LYS A 416 32.30 -18.70 5.02
C LYS A 416 33.34 -18.88 3.90
N GLU A 417 34.63 -18.86 4.23
CA GLU A 417 35.73 -19.15 3.29
C GLU A 417 35.65 -20.58 2.69
N GLU A 418 35.03 -21.51 3.40
CA GLU A 418 34.82 -22.90 3.00
C GLU A 418 33.41 -23.12 2.37
N GLY A 419 32.63 -22.08 2.14
CA GLY A 419 31.29 -22.18 1.48
C GLY A 419 30.13 -22.58 2.38
N LEU A 420 30.30 -22.59 3.70
CA LEU A 420 29.27 -23.01 4.68
C LEU A 420 28.49 -21.81 5.22
N GLU A 421 27.58 -21.27 4.45
CA GLU A 421 26.81 -20.10 4.85
C GLU A 421 25.38 -20.44 5.31
N ASN A 422 24.78 -21.45 4.72
CA ASN A 422 23.37 -21.80 4.90
C ASN A 422 23.17 -23.17 5.56
N LEU A 423 21.97 -23.42 6.06
CA LEU A 423 21.63 -24.68 6.72
C LEU A 423 21.79 -25.90 5.77
N LYS A 424 21.51 -25.73 4.49
CA LYS A 424 21.77 -26.74 3.44
C LYS A 424 23.24 -27.14 3.40
N ASP A 425 24.15 -26.15 3.36
CA ASP A 425 25.58 -26.42 3.28
C ASP A 425 26.08 -27.17 4.51
N LEU A 426 25.52 -26.83 5.70
CA LEU A 426 25.81 -27.55 6.94
C LEU A 426 25.39 -29.02 6.88
N THR A 427 24.19 -29.34 6.36
CA THR A 427 23.70 -30.71 6.28
C THR A 427 24.48 -31.55 5.29
N LEU A 428 24.81 -30.99 4.13
CA LEU A 428 25.64 -31.66 3.11
C LEU A 428 27.07 -31.95 3.64
N GLU A 429 27.68 -30.97 4.31
CA GLU A 429 29.02 -31.13 4.83
C GLU A 429 29.10 -32.12 6.00
N LEU A 430 28.05 -32.23 6.82
CA LEU A 430 27.95 -33.27 7.87
C LEU A 430 27.96 -34.68 7.30
N GLU A 431 27.40 -34.91 6.13
CA GLU A 431 27.38 -36.19 5.46
C GLU A 431 28.73 -36.57 4.84
N VAL A 432 29.52 -35.58 4.40
CA VAL A 432 30.75 -35.82 3.61
C VAL A 432 32.02 -35.73 4.48
N THR A 433 31.99 -34.99 5.60
CA THR A 433 33.23 -34.70 6.35
C THR A 433 33.76 -35.89 7.09
N ARG A 434 35.06 -36.21 6.89
CA ARG A 434 35.82 -37.27 7.58
C ARG A 434 36.70 -36.75 8.70
N ASP A 435 36.89 -35.44 8.82
CA ASP A 435 37.68 -34.82 9.90
C ASP A 435 36.88 -34.80 11.20
N ARG A 436 37.38 -35.53 12.22
CA ARG A 436 36.71 -35.67 13.53
C ARG A 436 36.55 -34.34 14.29
N LYS A 437 37.45 -33.36 14.13
CA LYS A 437 37.32 -32.06 14.78
C LYS A 437 36.31 -31.18 14.07
N ARG A 438 36.33 -31.17 12.75
CA ARG A 438 35.33 -30.47 11.91
C ARG A 438 33.96 -31.06 12.14
N TYR A 439 33.79 -32.38 12.14
CA TYR A 439 32.55 -33.07 12.39
C TYR A 439 31.90 -32.68 13.75
N LYS A 440 32.72 -32.64 14.83
CA LYS A 440 32.23 -32.22 16.15
C LYS A 440 31.74 -30.77 16.19
N LEU A 441 32.40 -29.86 15.45
CA LEU A 441 32.01 -28.47 15.36
C LEU A 441 30.72 -28.32 14.54
N LEU A 442 30.59 -29.03 13.41
CA LEU A 442 29.38 -29.07 12.60
C LEU A 442 28.19 -29.65 13.39
N GLN A 443 28.39 -30.72 14.16
CA GLN A 443 27.38 -31.28 15.07
C GLN A 443 26.96 -30.28 16.18
N PHE A 444 27.90 -29.49 16.69
CA PHE A 444 27.57 -28.46 17.65
C PHE A 444 26.69 -27.36 17.03
N ILE A 445 26.98 -26.96 15.81
CA ILE A 445 26.16 -26.00 15.07
C ILE A 445 24.77 -26.62 14.78
N GLU A 446 24.74 -27.86 14.25
CA GLU A 446 23.50 -28.61 13.99
C GLU A 446 22.63 -28.71 15.24
N SER A 447 23.20 -29.04 16.41
CA SER A 447 22.48 -29.15 17.68
C SER A 447 21.85 -27.81 18.13
N SER A 448 22.17 -26.72 17.47
CA SER A 448 21.63 -25.40 17.76
C SER A 448 20.34 -25.13 16.99
N PHE A 449 20.01 -25.93 15.99
CA PHE A 449 18.80 -25.88 15.20
C PHE A 449 17.75 -26.85 15.77
N GLU A 450 16.50 -26.63 15.44
CA GLU A 450 15.42 -27.54 15.75
C GLU A 450 15.51 -28.80 14.87
N PRO A 451 15.27 -30.01 15.38
CA PRO A 451 15.48 -31.26 14.63
C PRO A 451 14.68 -31.34 13.31
N ASN A 452 13.45 -30.83 13.30
CA ASN A 452 12.61 -30.76 12.10
C ASN A 452 13.21 -29.89 10.99
N LEU A 453 13.90 -28.79 11.34
CA LEU A 453 14.58 -27.95 10.36
C LEU A 453 15.74 -28.67 9.69
N ILE A 454 16.50 -29.46 10.47
CA ILE A 454 17.60 -30.26 9.95
C ILE A 454 17.08 -31.35 9.01
N GLU A 455 16.00 -32.02 9.39
CA GLU A 455 15.39 -33.07 8.56
C GLU A 455 14.89 -32.55 7.22
N VAL A 456 14.21 -31.39 7.23
CA VAL A 456 13.76 -30.73 5.99
C VAL A 456 14.96 -30.29 5.14
N ALA A 457 16.03 -29.76 5.74
CA ALA A 457 17.22 -29.32 5.01
C ALA A 457 17.98 -30.51 4.35
N LYS A 458 17.96 -31.69 4.94
CA LYS A 458 18.58 -32.91 4.37
C LYS A 458 17.90 -33.41 3.10
N ASN A 459 16.61 -33.09 2.90
CA ASN A 459 15.87 -33.46 1.70
C ASN A 459 16.07 -32.51 0.52
N PHE A 460 17.00 -31.58 0.63
CA PHE A 460 17.31 -30.61 -0.42
C PHE A 460 18.04 -31.32 -1.58
N SER A 461 17.53 -31.21 -2.82
CA SER A 461 18.16 -31.74 -4.03
C SER A 461 18.84 -30.62 -4.82
N ASP A 462 20.08 -30.88 -5.34
CA ASP A 462 20.86 -29.91 -6.11
C ASP A 462 20.31 -29.63 -7.52
N ASP A 463 19.30 -30.38 -7.98
CA ASP A 463 18.69 -30.21 -9.32
C ASP A 463 17.85 -28.92 -9.48
N VAL A 464 17.69 -28.14 -8.41
CA VAL A 464 17.06 -26.81 -8.46
C VAL A 464 18.17 -25.80 -8.63
N ASN A 465 18.30 -25.26 -9.84
CA ASN A 465 19.22 -24.20 -10.22
C ASN A 465 19.13 -23.03 -9.24
N THR A 466 20.14 -22.92 -8.35
CA THR A 466 20.15 -22.10 -7.13
C THR A 466 20.44 -20.63 -7.37
N GLU A 467 20.46 -20.16 -8.61
CA GLU A 467 20.86 -18.79 -8.96
C GLU A 467 19.88 -17.68 -8.58
N LEU A 468 18.88 -17.91 -7.90
CA LEU A 468 18.00 -16.96 -7.21
C LEU A 468 16.94 -17.78 -6.46
N LEU A 469 17.33 -18.38 -5.37
CA LEU A 469 16.38 -18.85 -4.36
C LEU A 469 15.73 -17.66 -3.63
N ALA A 470 15.25 -16.70 -4.42
CA ALA A 470 14.12 -15.92 -4.00
C ALA A 470 13.03 -16.92 -3.67
N LEU A 471 12.47 -16.83 -2.51
CA LEU A 471 11.23 -17.49 -2.17
C LEU A 471 10.31 -17.41 -3.38
N THR A 472 10.03 -18.55 -4.01
CA THR A 472 9.16 -18.58 -5.20
C THR A 472 7.74 -18.19 -4.84
N HIS A 473 7.41 -18.23 -3.53
CA HIS A 473 6.08 -17.94 -3.01
C HIS A 473 6.16 -17.22 -1.66
N PHE A 474 5.18 -16.36 -1.39
CA PHE A 474 4.92 -15.78 -0.07
C PHE A 474 3.81 -16.55 0.62
N TYR A 475 4.00 -16.88 1.89
CA TYR A 475 2.95 -17.38 2.77
C TYR A 475 2.10 -16.21 3.29
N ILE A 476 0.80 -16.26 3.10
CA ILE A 476 -0.13 -15.20 3.48
C ILE A 476 -1.15 -15.61 4.55
N GLY A 477 -0.96 -16.77 5.16
CA GLY A 477 -1.86 -17.36 6.16
C GLY A 477 -2.84 -18.37 5.58
N ASN A 478 -3.48 -19.19 6.43
CA ASN A 478 -4.44 -20.22 6.06
C ASN A 478 -3.92 -21.17 4.96
N ASP A 479 -2.68 -21.64 5.13
CA ASP A 479 -1.98 -22.53 4.19
C ASP A 479 -1.95 -22.05 2.72
N THR A 480 -2.08 -20.72 2.54
CA THR A 480 -2.09 -20.11 1.21
C THR A 480 -0.72 -19.54 0.87
N PHE A 481 -0.15 -20.05 -0.23
CA PHE A 481 1.08 -19.55 -0.82
C PHE A 481 0.77 -18.80 -2.12
N VAL A 482 1.36 -17.61 -2.28
CA VAL A 482 1.19 -16.78 -3.47
C VAL A 482 2.53 -16.64 -4.16
N PRO A 483 2.63 -16.90 -5.49
CA PRO A 483 3.86 -16.69 -6.24
C PRO A 483 4.36 -15.25 -6.04
N VAL A 484 5.68 -15.09 -5.91
CA VAL A 484 6.34 -13.80 -5.64
C VAL A 484 5.91 -12.72 -6.65
N HIS A 485 5.73 -13.08 -7.92
CA HIS A 485 5.33 -12.13 -8.95
C HIS A 485 3.85 -11.73 -8.91
N ASP A 486 3.01 -12.55 -8.31
CA ASP A 486 1.55 -12.35 -8.29
C ASP A 486 1.06 -11.71 -6.99
N ILE A 487 1.92 -11.64 -5.96
CA ILE A 487 1.56 -11.07 -4.67
C ILE A 487 1.11 -9.60 -4.81
N THR A 488 0.00 -9.27 -4.18
CA THR A 488 -0.54 -7.91 -4.17
C THR A 488 0.10 -7.05 -3.07
N VAL A 489 0.08 -5.72 -3.24
CA VAL A 489 0.54 -4.78 -2.20
C VAL A 489 -0.18 -5.02 -0.87
N LYS A 490 -1.47 -5.35 -0.89
CA LYS A 490 -2.25 -5.65 0.33
C LYS A 490 -1.73 -6.89 1.06
N GLN A 491 -1.42 -7.95 0.31
CA GLN A 491 -0.84 -9.19 0.87
C GLN A 491 0.57 -8.94 1.43
N LEU A 492 1.41 -8.16 0.71
CA LEU A 492 2.71 -7.73 1.21
C LEU A 492 2.60 -6.95 2.52
N GLN A 493 1.64 -6.03 2.63
CA GLN A 493 1.39 -5.33 3.89
C GLN A 493 0.98 -6.28 5.01
N SER A 494 0.20 -7.32 4.72
CA SER A 494 -0.16 -8.34 5.72
C SER A 494 1.07 -9.09 6.22
N VAL A 495 1.94 -9.51 5.30
CA VAL A 495 3.21 -10.19 5.63
C VAL A 495 4.11 -9.29 6.51
N LEU A 496 4.28 -8.02 6.12
CA LEU A 496 5.12 -7.06 6.87
C LEU A 496 4.54 -6.70 8.24
N LYS A 497 3.22 -6.68 8.37
CA LYS A 497 2.53 -6.39 9.63
C LYS A 497 2.50 -7.57 10.58
N SER A 498 2.61 -8.80 10.12
CA SER A 498 2.60 -9.99 10.99
C SER A 498 3.73 -9.96 12.03
N ALA A 499 4.77 -9.16 11.79
CA ALA A 499 5.84 -8.89 12.76
C ALA A 499 5.43 -7.87 13.85
N LEU A 500 4.28 -7.18 13.72
CA LEU A 500 3.79 -6.25 14.74
C LEU A 500 3.02 -7.02 15.83
N SER A 501 3.22 -6.64 17.09
CA SER A 501 2.61 -7.31 18.24
C SER A 501 1.09 -7.36 18.13
N LYS A 502 0.51 -8.57 18.13
CA LYS A 502 -0.93 -8.79 18.27
C LYS A 502 -1.37 -8.37 19.67
N THR A 503 -2.48 -7.63 19.77
CA THR A 503 -3.11 -7.37 21.06
C THR A 503 -3.65 -8.70 21.61
N SER A 504 -3.03 -9.22 22.66
CA SER A 504 -3.45 -10.50 23.25
C SER A 504 -4.76 -10.37 24.01
N LYS A 505 -5.49 -11.49 24.18
CA LYS A 505 -6.67 -11.57 25.04
C LYS A 505 -6.40 -10.99 26.43
N THR A 506 -5.26 -11.35 27.03
CA THR A 506 -4.81 -10.87 28.35
C THR A 506 -4.61 -9.34 28.38
N GLU A 507 -4.24 -8.70 27.27
CA GLU A 507 -4.10 -7.25 27.22
C GLU A 507 -5.45 -6.53 27.25
N PHE A 508 -6.50 -7.09 26.61
CA PHE A 508 -7.87 -6.57 26.75
C PHE A 508 -8.39 -6.75 28.18
N GLU A 509 -8.23 -7.93 28.75
CA GLU A 509 -8.67 -8.24 30.11
C GLU A 509 -8.01 -7.31 31.16
N SER A 510 -6.70 -7.08 31.02
CA SER A 510 -5.96 -6.14 31.87
C SER A 510 -6.45 -4.70 31.70
N LYS A 511 -6.65 -4.23 30.49
CA LYS A 511 -7.14 -2.87 30.23
C LYS A 511 -8.53 -2.61 30.75
N LEU A 512 -9.41 -3.60 30.70
CA LEU A 512 -10.81 -3.51 31.08
C LEU A 512 -11.08 -3.92 32.52
N GLN A 513 -10.10 -4.54 33.18
CA GLN A 513 -10.24 -5.11 34.50
C GLN A 513 -11.37 -6.14 34.58
N ILE A 514 -11.43 -7.03 33.59
CA ILE A 514 -12.40 -8.14 33.52
C ILE A 514 -11.66 -9.46 33.33
N SER A 515 -12.32 -10.57 33.65
CA SER A 515 -11.91 -11.93 33.33
C SER A 515 -12.71 -12.44 32.12
N ASN A 516 -12.10 -13.31 31.30
CA ASN A 516 -12.79 -13.99 30.19
C ASN A 516 -13.34 -13.08 29.06
N PHE A 517 -12.55 -12.13 28.60
CA PHE A 517 -12.92 -11.38 27.38
C PHE A 517 -12.94 -12.30 26.14
N ASP A 518 -14.03 -12.23 25.37
CA ASP A 518 -14.14 -12.94 24.10
C ASP A 518 -13.74 -12.03 22.92
N PRO A 519 -12.54 -12.22 22.29
CA PRO A 519 -12.11 -11.41 21.17
C PRO A 519 -12.98 -11.55 19.92
N ASP A 520 -13.68 -12.68 19.73
CA ASP A 520 -14.54 -12.92 18.56
C ASP A 520 -15.73 -11.97 18.52
N CYS A 521 -16.12 -11.41 19.70
CA CYS A 521 -17.14 -10.37 19.76
C CYS A 521 -16.82 -9.16 18.92
N ILE A 522 -15.53 -8.84 18.68
CA ILE A 522 -15.09 -7.67 17.89
C ILE A 522 -15.62 -7.77 16.46
N MET A 523 -15.38 -8.91 15.81
CA MET A 523 -15.86 -9.12 14.45
C MET A 523 -17.37 -9.33 14.38
N LYS A 524 -17.95 -9.98 15.39
CA LYS A 524 -19.39 -10.15 15.51
C LYS A 524 -20.10 -8.80 15.57
N VAL A 525 -19.71 -7.92 16.48
CA VAL A 525 -20.26 -6.56 16.61
C VAL A 525 -20.07 -5.75 15.32
N ARG A 526 -18.88 -5.84 14.72
CA ARG A 526 -18.60 -5.13 13.47
C ARG A 526 -19.50 -5.56 12.31
N LYS A 527 -19.78 -6.85 12.17
CA LYS A 527 -20.68 -7.39 11.14
C LYS A 527 -22.15 -7.08 11.41
N GLN A 528 -22.57 -7.10 12.67
CA GLN A 528 -23.95 -6.94 13.08
C GLN A 528 -24.42 -5.48 13.13
N ILE A 529 -23.53 -4.54 13.46
CA ILE A 529 -23.89 -3.14 13.68
C ILE A 529 -23.48 -2.28 12.48
N SER A 530 -24.48 -1.80 11.72
CA SER A 530 -24.30 -0.85 10.61
C SER A 530 -24.08 0.59 11.10
N ASN A 531 -24.54 0.93 12.29
CA ASN A 531 -24.42 2.27 12.86
C ASN A 531 -22.97 2.61 13.26
N VAL A 532 -22.30 3.42 12.45
CA VAL A 532 -20.91 3.79 12.62
C VAL A 532 -20.62 4.48 13.98
N LYS A 533 -21.58 5.28 14.50
CA LYS A 533 -21.41 5.95 15.79
C LYS A 533 -21.37 4.93 16.93
N LEU A 534 -22.24 3.93 16.92
CA LEU A 534 -22.27 2.89 17.95
C LEU A 534 -21.08 1.94 17.83
N ARG A 535 -20.64 1.61 16.61
CA ARG A 535 -19.35 0.90 16.42
C ARG A 535 -18.17 1.66 17.02
N ASN A 536 -18.15 2.98 16.87
CA ASN A 536 -17.11 3.80 17.47
C ASN A 536 -17.18 3.80 19.02
N ILE A 537 -18.40 3.76 19.61
CA ILE A 537 -18.56 3.58 21.06
C ILE A 537 -18.03 2.22 21.51
N PHE A 538 -18.39 1.16 20.81
CA PHE A 538 -17.85 -0.18 21.06
C PHE A 538 -16.32 -0.19 21.00
N TYR A 539 -15.75 0.37 19.95
CA TYR A 539 -14.30 0.45 19.77
C TYR A 539 -13.61 1.19 20.92
N ARG A 540 -14.19 2.31 21.35
CA ARG A 540 -13.71 3.08 22.50
C ARG A 540 -13.87 2.31 23.81
N LEU A 541 -14.93 1.53 23.98
CA LEU A 541 -15.19 0.70 25.13
C LEU A 541 -14.10 -0.36 25.29
N ILE A 542 -13.85 -1.19 24.28
CA ILE A 542 -12.84 -2.26 24.34
C ILE A 542 -11.40 -1.74 24.50
N ASN A 543 -11.13 -0.52 24.09
CA ASN A 543 -9.83 0.14 24.25
C ASN A 543 -9.76 1.01 25.52
N ASN A 544 -10.78 0.99 26.38
CA ASN A 544 -10.86 1.82 27.58
C ASN A 544 -10.62 3.33 27.26
N ASP A 545 -11.10 3.80 26.10
CA ASP A 545 -10.89 5.17 25.62
C ASP A 545 -12.03 6.11 26.03
N PHE A 546 -12.28 6.24 27.33
CA PHE A 546 -13.24 7.19 27.88
C PHE A 546 -12.55 8.26 28.71
N PHE A 547 -13.03 9.48 28.64
CA PHE A 547 -12.62 10.57 29.51
C PHE A 547 -13.35 10.44 30.85
N THR A 548 -12.79 9.69 31.79
CA THR A 548 -13.21 9.68 33.19
C THR A 548 -12.50 10.79 33.94
N LYS A 549 -13.06 11.25 35.06
CA LYS A 549 -12.45 12.31 35.86
C LYS A 549 -11.05 11.92 36.36
N SER A 550 -10.83 10.67 36.74
CA SER A 550 -9.49 10.16 37.10
C SER A 550 -8.49 10.28 35.95
N LYS A 551 -8.90 9.96 34.69
CA LYS A 551 -8.04 10.14 33.54
C LYS A 551 -7.83 11.62 33.19
N MET A 552 -8.89 12.42 33.28
CA MET A 552 -8.81 13.87 33.03
C MET A 552 -7.87 14.56 34.02
N LEU A 553 -7.88 14.13 35.29
CA LEU A 553 -6.96 14.61 36.30
C LEU A 553 -5.51 14.27 35.96
N LYS A 554 -5.23 13.01 35.53
CA LYS A 554 -3.88 12.61 35.04
C LYS A 554 -3.39 13.45 33.88
N PHE A 555 -4.28 13.89 33.00
CA PHE A 555 -3.97 14.77 31.87
C PHE A 555 -4.02 16.24 32.20
N LYS A 556 -4.20 16.62 33.49
CA LYS A 556 -4.33 17.99 33.95
C LYS A 556 -5.46 18.79 33.25
N MET A 557 -6.56 18.10 32.92
CA MET A 557 -7.76 18.70 32.29
C MET A 557 -8.85 19.05 33.30
N THR A 558 -8.72 18.58 34.54
CA THR A 558 -9.61 18.86 35.67
C THR A 558 -8.80 18.88 36.96
N ASN A 559 -9.36 19.44 38.03
CA ASN A 559 -8.74 19.53 39.35
C ASN A 559 -9.26 18.45 40.31
N SER A 560 -10.28 17.67 39.94
CA SER A 560 -10.85 16.62 40.79
C SER A 560 -11.06 15.34 39.97
N ALA A 561 -10.86 14.18 40.63
CA ALA A 561 -11.19 12.87 40.11
C ALA A 561 -12.64 12.44 40.43
N GLU A 562 -13.40 13.27 41.18
CA GLU A 562 -14.71 12.92 41.68
C GLU A 562 -15.79 12.90 40.59
N CYS A 563 -16.68 11.93 40.71
CA CYS A 563 -17.86 11.80 39.86
C CYS A 563 -18.88 12.91 40.15
N ASP A 564 -19.27 13.69 39.17
CA ASP A 564 -20.24 14.79 39.32
C ASP A 564 -21.64 14.32 39.80
N ARG A 565 -21.90 13.00 39.76
CA ARG A 565 -23.20 12.42 40.13
C ARG A 565 -23.26 11.94 41.57
N CYS A 566 -22.20 11.30 42.08
CA CYS A 566 -22.20 10.66 43.39
C CYS A 566 -21.02 11.03 44.29
N GLY A 567 -20.04 11.82 43.81
CA GLY A 567 -18.90 12.24 44.61
C GLY A 567 -17.75 11.24 44.74
N ALA A 568 -17.94 9.98 44.34
CA ALA A 568 -16.89 8.97 44.41
C ALA A 568 -15.85 9.15 43.30
N GLU A 569 -14.66 8.57 43.44
CA GLU A 569 -13.64 8.61 42.40
C GLU A 569 -14.16 7.97 41.09
N GLU A 570 -14.07 8.69 39.98
CA GLU A 570 -14.61 8.26 38.70
C GLU A 570 -13.57 7.52 37.86
N SER A 571 -13.47 6.20 38.04
CA SER A 571 -12.81 5.25 37.14
C SER A 571 -13.73 4.84 35.98
N THR A 572 -13.22 4.10 35.00
CA THR A 572 -14.08 3.52 33.93
C THR A 572 -15.07 2.51 34.55
N LYS A 573 -14.64 1.70 35.49
CA LYS A 573 -15.49 0.75 36.17
C LYS A 573 -16.58 1.46 36.98
N HIS A 574 -16.22 2.52 37.70
CA HIS A 574 -17.19 3.37 38.38
C HIS A 574 -18.20 3.98 37.43
N LEU A 575 -17.74 4.59 36.35
CA LEU A 575 -18.59 5.25 35.33
C LEU A 575 -19.63 4.31 34.73
N LEU A 576 -19.23 3.07 34.44
CA LEU A 576 -20.08 2.10 33.73
C LEU A 576 -20.90 1.24 34.68
N TRP A 577 -20.44 0.97 35.94
CA TRP A 577 -21.02 -0.01 36.83
C TRP A 577 -21.17 0.46 38.28
N GLU A 578 -20.09 0.89 38.95
CA GLU A 578 -20.10 1.12 40.39
C GLU A 578 -20.89 2.36 40.82
N CYS A 579 -21.10 3.31 39.91
CA CYS A 579 -21.91 4.48 40.19
C CYS A 579 -23.38 4.09 40.43
N PRO A 580 -24.00 4.51 41.56
CA PRO A 580 -25.41 4.18 41.84
C PRO A 580 -26.36 4.58 40.74
N PHE A 581 -26.07 5.68 40.06
CA PHE A 581 -26.88 6.15 38.92
C PHE A 581 -26.72 5.28 37.65
N SER A 582 -25.56 4.66 37.46
CA SER A 582 -25.33 3.70 36.38
C SER A 582 -25.98 2.36 36.67
N GLN A 583 -25.90 1.88 37.93
CA GLN A 583 -26.60 0.68 38.39
C GLN A 583 -28.10 0.79 38.19
N LEU A 584 -28.69 1.93 38.58
CA LEU A 584 -30.12 2.16 38.41
C LEU A 584 -30.55 2.09 36.94
N ALA A 585 -29.72 2.61 36.03
CA ALA A 585 -30.01 2.54 34.61
C ALA A 585 -29.98 1.11 34.07
N TRP A 586 -29.03 0.27 34.57
CA TRP A 586 -28.99 -1.15 34.22
C TRP A 586 -30.17 -1.93 34.79
N ILE A 587 -30.60 -1.63 36.01
CA ILE A 587 -31.82 -2.21 36.61
C ILE A 587 -33.02 -1.89 35.73
N HIS A 588 -33.24 -0.62 35.37
CA HIS A 588 -34.34 -0.23 34.51
C HIS A 588 -34.29 -0.88 33.11
N LEU A 589 -33.06 -1.08 32.55
CA LEU A 589 -32.95 -1.84 31.33
C LEU A 589 -33.36 -3.29 31.50
N ASN A 590 -32.90 -3.95 32.56
CA ASN A 590 -33.25 -5.34 32.85
C ASN A 590 -34.77 -5.50 33.03
N ASP A 591 -35.44 -4.57 33.73
CA ASP A 591 -36.91 -4.55 33.87
C ASP A 591 -37.61 -4.48 32.51
N ILE A 592 -37.10 -3.61 31.56
CA ILE A 592 -37.65 -3.50 30.21
C ILE A 592 -37.46 -4.81 29.42
N LEU A 593 -36.28 -5.45 29.58
CA LEU A 593 -35.98 -6.71 28.89
C LEU A 593 -36.87 -7.85 29.42
N GLU A 594 -37.16 -7.90 30.69
CA GLU A 594 -38.09 -8.88 31.31
C GLU A 594 -39.54 -8.65 30.87
N GLU A 595 -40.03 -7.43 31.03
CA GLU A 595 -41.45 -7.07 30.66
C GLU A 595 -41.76 -7.40 29.19
N ARG A 596 -40.77 -7.38 28.34
CA ARG A 596 -40.94 -7.66 26.89
C ARG A 596 -40.56 -9.10 26.51
N ASN A 597 -40.22 -9.92 27.50
CA ASN A 597 -39.85 -11.34 27.30
C ASN A 597 -38.79 -11.55 26.20
N LEU A 598 -37.75 -10.72 26.21
CA LEU A 598 -36.80 -10.60 25.11
C LEU A 598 -35.70 -11.67 25.09
N GLY A 599 -35.66 -12.58 26.06
CA GLY A 599 -34.67 -13.68 26.13
C GLY A 599 -33.21 -13.18 26.12
N LEU A 600 -32.97 -11.95 26.56
CA LEU A 600 -31.65 -11.33 26.57
C LEU A 600 -31.03 -11.48 27.94
N ASP A 601 -29.71 -11.75 27.98
CA ASP A 601 -28.96 -11.87 29.21
C ASP A 601 -29.02 -10.57 30.01
N LYS A 602 -29.43 -10.69 31.31
CA LYS A 602 -29.47 -9.55 32.21
C LYS A 602 -28.06 -9.03 32.47
N ILE A 603 -27.95 -7.72 32.63
CA ILE A 603 -26.71 -7.08 33.05
C ILE A 603 -26.72 -7.01 34.55
N VAL A 604 -26.09 -7.99 35.23
CA VAL A 604 -26.02 -8.14 36.66
C VAL A 604 -24.61 -7.97 37.25
N SER A 605 -23.62 -7.78 36.40
CA SER A 605 -22.23 -7.55 36.77
C SER A 605 -21.52 -6.61 35.79
N TYR A 606 -20.37 -6.09 36.20
CA TYR A 606 -19.49 -5.29 35.33
C TYR A 606 -19.06 -6.07 34.09
N GLU A 607 -18.78 -7.35 34.23
CA GLU A 607 -18.35 -8.24 33.14
C GLU A 607 -19.44 -8.42 32.09
N ASN A 608 -20.71 -8.49 32.47
CA ASN A 608 -21.83 -8.60 31.52
C ASN A 608 -21.97 -7.39 30.57
N ILE A 609 -21.38 -6.23 30.94
CA ILE A 609 -21.33 -5.07 30.05
C ILE A 609 -20.49 -5.37 28.79
N PHE A 610 -19.47 -6.22 28.94
CA PHE A 610 -18.55 -6.60 27.86
C PHE A 610 -18.95 -7.89 27.14
N ASP A 611 -20.02 -8.53 27.56
CA ASP A 611 -20.58 -9.66 26.83
C ASP A 611 -21.41 -9.17 25.62
N PHE A 612 -20.91 -9.45 24.45
CA PHE A 612 -21.53 -9.14 23.16
C PHE A 612 -21.91 -10.42 22.38
N GLY A 613 -22.01 -11.55 23.07
CA GLY A 613 -22.42 -12.85 22.53
C GLY A 613 -23.89 -12.88 22.07
N GLY A 614 -24.73 -12.00 22.61
CA GLY A 614 -26.16 -11.93 22.37
C GLY A 614 -26.60 -11.43 20.98
N THR A 615 -27.87 -11.03 20.89
CA THR A 615 -28.46 -10.52 19.63
C THR A 615 -27.92 -9.13 19.26
N ALA A 616 -27.98 -8.80 17.98
CA ALA A 616 -27.56 -7.48 17.49
C ALA A 616 -28.38 -6.34 18.12
N CYS A 617 -29.67 -6.59 18.42
CA CYS A 617 -30.56 -5.64 19.07
C CYS A 617 -30.09 -5.34 20.50
N ALA A 618 -29.79 -6.36 21.30
CA ALA A 618 -29.26 -6.21 22.67
C ALA A 618 -27.96 -5.43 22.68
N THR A 619 -27.04 -5.76 21.76
CA THR A 619 -25.78 -5.06 21.58
C THR A 619 -25.99 -3.57 21.27
N LEU A 620 -26.90 -3.25 20.36
CA LEU A 620 -27.23 -1.87 19.99
C LEU A 620 -27.80 -1.07 21.17
N VAL A 621 -28.73 -1.65 21.91
CA VAL A 621 -29.33 -1.02 23.09
C VAL A 621 -28.28 -0.78 24.18
N LYS A 622 -27.47 -1.80 24.49
CA LYS A 622 -26.37 -1.71 25.45
C LYS A 622 -25.40 -0.58 25.09
N LEU A 623 -24.94 -0.52 23.86
CA LEU A 623 -24.04 0.54 23.38
C LEU A 623 -24.70 1.92 23.39
N LYS A 624 -26.01 2.00 23.17
CA LYS A 624 -26.73 3.28 23.25
C LYS A 624 -26.76 3.81 24.68
N ILE A 625 -26.97 2.95 25.69
CA ILE A 625 -26.94 3.35 27.10
C ILE A 625 -25.52 3.74 27.51
N ILE A 626 -24.52 2.97 27.14
CA ILE A 626 -23.11 3.33 27.37
C ILE A 626 -22.79 4.71 26.81
N ASN A 627 -23.32 5.01 25.60
CA ASN A 627 -23.15 6.34 25.01
C ASN A 627 -23.67 7.48 25.90
N GLU A 628 -24.80 7.28 26.59
CA GLU A 628 -25.31 8.30 27.53
C GLU A 628 -24.40 8.49 28.74
N PHE A 629 -23.75 7.41 29.23
CA PHE A 629 -22.81 7.52 30.35
C PHE A 629 -21.51 8.26 30.04
N ILE A 630 -21.05 8.18 28.79
CA ILE A 630 -19.76 8.75 28.39
C ILE A 630 -19.85 10.17 27.83
N GLN A 631 -21.04 10.78 27.77
CA GLN A 631 -21.22 12.17 27.34
C GLN A 631 -20.60 13.16 28.35
N ILE A 632 -20.27 14.36 27.89
CA ILE A 632 -19.70 15.41 28.72
C ILE A 632 -20.74 15.90 29.74
N GLU A 633 -21.98 16.13 29.27
CA GLU A 633 -23.14 16.46 30.10
C GLU A 633 -23.90 15.16 30.39
N ARG A 634 -23.61 14.54 31.49
CA ARG A 634 -24.21 13.26 31.89
C ARG A 634 -25.55 13.47 32.58
N PRO A 635 -26.59 12.72 32.17
CA PRO A 635 -27.86 12.78 32.89
C PRO A 635 -27.68 12.31 34.35
N LYS A 636 -28.20 13.07 35.33
CA LYS A 636 -28.17 12.66 36.72
C LYS A 636 -28.92 11.34 36.91
N HIS A 637 -30.06 11.16 36.25
CA HIS A 637 -30.84 9.94 36.26
C HIS A 637 -31.21 9.51 34.83
N LEU A 638 -31.04 8.23 34.55
CA LEU A 638 -31.54 7.60 33.35
C LEU A 638 -32.77 6.76 33.68
N LEU A 639 -33.91 7.43 33.74
CA LEU A 639 -35.19 6.80 34.10
C LEU A 639 -35.66 5.81 33.03
N LYS A 640 -36.49 4.84 33.40
CA LYS A 640 -37.07 3.83 32.50
C LYS A 640 -37.74 4.43 31.26
N SER A 641 -38.52 5.52 31.44
CA SER A 641 -39.14 6.24 30.32
C SER A 641 -38.13 6.83 29.33
N LYS A 642 -37.00 7.32 29.83
CA LYS A 642 -35.90 7.84 29.00
C LYS A 642 -35.22 6.72 28.23
N ILE A 643 -34.97 5.56 28.85
CA ILE A 643 -34.39 4.40 28.20
C ILE A 643 -35.30 3.92 27.05
N LEU A 644 -36.64 3.84 27.29
CA LEU A 644 -37.61 3.51 26.24
C LEU A 644 -37.56 4.50 25.09
N THR A 645 -37.43 5.80 25.38
CA THR A 645 -37.30 6.83 24.34
C THR A 645 -36.00 6.62 23.52
N LEU A 646 -34.90 6.28 24.17
CA LEU A 646 -33.63 6.00 23.48
C LEU A 646 -33.71 4.75 22.59
N ILE A 647 -34.39 3.70 23.05
CA ILE A 647 -34.63 2.47 22.27
C ILE A 647 -35.49 2.80 21.03
N ASN A 648 -36.59 3.54 21.19
CA ASN A 648 -37.46 3.94 20.08
C ASN A 648 -36.70 4.81 19.05
N LEU A 649 -35.86 5.76 19.52
CA LEU A 649 -35.06 6.59 18.63
C LEU A 649 -34.02 5.76 17.86
N LEU A 650 -33.41 4.79 18.54
CA LEU A 650 -32.46 3.87 17.94
C LEU A 650 -33.14 3.01 16.87
N MET A 651 -34.30 2.43 17.18
CA MET A 651 -35.10 1.62 16.28
C MET A 651 -35.51 2.42 15.03
N ASN A 652 -35.98 3.66 15.18
CA ASN A 652 -36.31 4.53 14.06
C ASN A 652 -35.09 4.84 13.18
N THR A 653 -33.94 5.04 13.79
CA THR A 653 -32.67 5.27 13.07
C THR A 653 -32.26 4.04 12.26
N GLU A 654 -32.32 2.85 12.86
CA GLU A 654 -32.01 1.58 12.17
C GLU A 654 -33.02 1.27 11.06
N LYS A 655 -34.32 1.58 11.27
CA LYS A 655 -35.36 1.46 10.24
C LYS A 655 -35.07 2.35 9.03
N TYR A 656 -34.68 3.60 9.27
CA TYR A 656 -34.30 4.52 8.19
C TYR A 656 -33.09 4.00 7.41
N ILE A 657 -32.06 3.50 8.10
CA ILE A 657 -30.88 2.90 7.47
C ILE A 657 -31.26 1.67 6.65
N ALA A 658 -32.15 0.82 7.17
CA ALA A 658 -32.62 -0.38 6.49
C ALA A 658 -33.42 -0.06 5.21
N ILE A 659 -34.27 0.95 5.25
CA ILE A 659 -34.99 1.45 4.07
C ILE A 659 -34.02 1.92 3.01
N LYS A 660 -33.04 2.75 3.39
CA LYS A 660 -32.02 3.28 2.48
C LYS A 660 -31.19 2.16 1.83
N ASN A 661 -30.90 1.10 2.56
CA ASN A 661 -30.07 -0.02 2.10
C ASN A 661 -30.90 -1.19 1.53
N GLN A 662 -32.21 -1.05 1.40
CA GLN A 662 -33.14 -2.10 0.92
C GLN A 662 -33.06 -3.40 1.75
N THR A 663 -32.94 -3.28 3.07
CA THR A 663 -32.79 -4.40 4.03
C THR A 663 -33.88 -4.38 5.11
N VAL A 664 -35.09 -3.99 4.76
CA VAL A 664 -36.22 -3.82 5.72
C VAL A 664 -36.59 -5.14 6.40
N GLU A 665 -36.62 -6.26 5.68
CA GLU A 665 -36.89 -7.59 6.25
C GLU A 665 -35.90 -7.96 7.36
N LYS A 666 -34.60 -7.71 7.16
CA LYS A 666 -33.56 -7.92 8.18
C LYS A 666 -33.73 -7.01 9.39
N PHE A 667 -34.26 -5.80 9.18
CA PHE A 667 -34.59 -4.90 10.29
C PHE A 667 -35.78 -5.45 11.09
N GLU A 668 -36.84 -5.86 10.45
CA GLU A 668 -38.05 -6.41 11.12
C GLU A 668 -37.73 -7.67 11.90
N GLU A 669 -36.95 -8.60 11.33
CA GLU A 669 -36.48 -9.79 12.01
C GLU A 669 -35.64 -9.43 13.26
N ARG A 670 -34.73 -8.49 13.13
CA ARG A 670 -33.85 -8.04 14.22
C ARG A 670 -34.60 -7.38 15.37
N TRP A 671 -35.59 -6.52 15.05
CA TRP A 671 -36.29 -5.70 16.01
C TRP A 671 -37.67 -6.26 16.40
N LYS A 672 -38.06 -7.43 15.86
CA LYS A 672 -39.30 -8.12 16.20
C LYS A 672 -39.61 -8.13 17.69
N PRO A 673 -38.67 -8.33 18.60
CA PRO A 673 -38.94 -8.31 20.05
C PRO A 673 -39.34 -6.95 20.59
N PHE A 674 -39.07 -5.86 19.88
CA PHE A 674 -39.41 -4.48 20.29
C PHE A 674 -40.58 -3.89 19.50
N LEU A 675 -40.92 -4.47 18.35
CA LEU A 675 -42.06 -4.10 17.55
C LEU A 675 -43.36 -4.66 18.16
#